data_1c6667dcb538d21b5a4f7a05dee0e53e
#
_entry.id   1c6667dcb538d21b5a4f7a05dee0e53e
#
_cell.length_a   1.000
_cell.length_b   1.000
_cell.length_c   1.000
_cell.angle_alpha   90.00
_cell.angle_beta   90.00
_cell.angle_gamma   90.00
#
_symmetry.space_group_name_H-M   'P 1'
#
loop_
_entity.id
_entity.type
_entity.pdbx_description
1 polymer ?
#
loop_
_entity_poly.entity_id
_entity_poly.type
_entity_poly.pdbx_seq_one_letter_code
_entity_poly.pdbx_strand_id
1 'polypeptide(L)'
;MTENEIEQLAIALLEHHGYTYINGVQLAPDAGGTERTSFEEVVLKQRLENAVRRINSNIPLDAQQDAVKQILRIASPDVLSNNESFHRLLTEGIPVTKRVNGQERGDRVFLIDFENPFHNEFLVVNQFTIVENGVNKRPDIILFVNGLPLIIIELKNATDDKTTIKSAFRQIETYKAMISSWFTFNAFSVISDGLEAKAGTISAGLSRFMAWKTTDGISEASKQISQLETLIKGMLQPAVLLDLVRHFVVFEKFKKEDADGIVTVQTVKKLAAYHQYYAVNRAVESTKRASGFVSKQTIGNLLNESPESYGLPGVKNQPEGDRKGGVVWHTQGSGKSLSMVFYTGKIVLALDNPTVLVITDRNDLDDQLFDTFAASKQLLRQDPVQATDRKQLKDLLKVNSGGVIFTTIQKFQPEEGNVFETLSTRENIIVIADEAHRTQYGFSAKTVDDKDEKGNVIGKKIVYGFAKYMRDALPNATYLGFTGTPIESTDVNTPAVFGNYVDIYDIAQAVEDGATVRIFYESRLAKVKLTEEGKELVDELDDELDQEDLTSTQKAKSKWTQLEALIGGKQRVQNIAADIVGHFTQRQEVFQGKGMIVSMSRRIAAELYNAIVAIKPEWHSDDLKKGKIKVIMTSASSDGPELAKFHTTKEQRRMLAERMKDPNDELELVIVRDMWLTGFDAPSMHTLYIDKPMKGHNLMQAIARVNRVYKDKPGGLIVDYLGIASDLKKALAFYSDAGGKGDPAVAQEQAVALMLEKIEVISAMYHGFPYEDYFDA
;
A
#
# COMPACT_ATOMS: atom_id res chain seq x y z
N MET A 1 -30.25 -11.73 15.22
CA MET A 1 -30.35 -10.37 15.86
C MET A 1 -31.06 -9.44 14.92
N THR A 2 -31.96 -8.65 15.42
CA THR A 2 -32.58 -7.54 14.66
C THR A 2 -31.59 -6.37 14.55
N GLU A 3 -31.82 -5.44 13.60
CA GLU A 3 -31.00 -4.24 13.43
C GLU A 3 -30.93 -3.41 14.73
N ASN A 4 -32.05 -3.31 15.46
CA ASN A 4 -32.11 -2.63 16.76
C ASN A 4 -31.25 -3.36 17.86
N GLU A 5 -31.23 -4.68 17.88
CA GLU A 5 -30.37 -5.41 18.83
C GLU A 5 -28.89 -5.22 18.52
N ILE A 6 -28.50 -5.14 17.24
CA ILE A 6 -27.13 -4.86 16.81
C ILE A 6 -26.74 -3.42 17.19
N GLU A 7 -27.67 -2.44 17.00
CA GLU A 7 -27.48 -1.05 17.41
C GLU A 7 -27.23 -0.95 18.93
N GLN A 8 -28.08 -1.59 19.75
CA GLN A 8 -27.93 -1.57 21.20
C GLN A 8 -26.64 -2.26 21.67
N LEU A 9 -26.23 -3.36 21.02
CA LEU A 9 -24.93 -4.01 21.31
C LEU A 9 -23.78 -3.07 21.00
N ALA A 10 -23.79 -2.40 19.83
CA ALA A 10 -22.74 -1.46 19.44
C ALA A 10 -22.65 -0.28 20.42
N ILE A 11 -23.78 0.27 20.85
CA ILE A 11 -23.83 1.35 21.86
C ILE A 11 -23.21 0.88 23.17
N ALA A 12 -23.63 -0.29 23.69
CA ALA A 12 -23.12 -0.81 24.95
C ALA A 12 -21.59 -1.08 24.91
N LEU A 13 -21.06 -1.57 23.77
CA LEU A 13 -19.63 -1.73 23.58
C LEU A 13 -18.88 -0.39 23.56
N LEU A 14 -19.43 0.62 22.90
CA LEU A 14 -18.84 1.98 22.86
C LEU A 14 -18.87 2.63 24.25
N GLU A 15 -19.95 2.51 25.02
CA GLU A 15 -20.02 3.01 26.41
C GLU A 15 -18.96 2.36 27.28
N HIS A 16 -18.73 1.03 27.12
CA HIS A 16 -17.66 0.34 27.83
C HIS A 16 -16.26 0.90 27.52
N HIS A 17 -16.08 1.47 26.33
CA HIS A 17 -14.84 2.11 25.88
C HIS A 17 -14.77 3.62 26.19
N GLY A 18 -15.69 4.17 26.99
CA GLY A 18 -15.65 5.56 27.47
C GLY A 18 -16.43 6.56 26.65
N TYR A 19 -17.31 6.10 25.74
CA TYR A 19 -18.27 6.98 25.10
C TYR A 19 -19.48 7.22 26.01
N THR A 20 -20.03 8.42 25.96
CA THR A 20 -21.30 8.72 26.62
C THR A 20 -22.44 8.55 25.62
N TYR A 21 -23.44 7.75 25.95
CA TYR A 21 -24.60 7.57 25.09
C TYR A 21 -25.63 8.70 25.28
N ILE A 22 -26.12 9.21 24.17
CA ILE A 22 -27.25 10.15 24.12
C ILE A 22 -28.15 9.75 22.96
N ASN A 23 -29.47 9.62 23.25
CA ASN A 23 -30.45 9.44 22.19
C ASN A 23 -30.62 10.77 21.41
N GLY A 24 -30.45 10.73 20.06
CA GLY A 24 -30.48 11.90 19.21
C GLY A 24 -31.80 12.66 19.21
N VAL A 25 -32.89 12.03 19.63
CA VAL A 25 -34.19 12.73 19.87
C VAL A 25 -34.03 13.78 20.98
N GLN A 26 -33.21 13.56 21.98
CA GLN A 26 -32.95 14.55 23.03
C GLN A 26 -32.14 15.76 22.53
N LEU A 27 -31.44 15.60 21.42
CA LEU A 27 -30.63 16.64 20.76
C LEU A 27 -31.41 17.33 19.62
N ALA A 28 -32.67 16.91 19.38
CA ALA A 28 -33.49 17.47 18.29
C ALA A 28 -33.94 18.92 18.62
N PRO A 29 -34.02 19.83 17.64
CA PRO A 29 -34.36 21.23 17.87
C PRO A 29 -35.75 21.45 18.55
N ASP A 30 -36.63 20.49 18.44
CA ASP A 30 -38.00 20.52 19.02
C ASP A 30 -38.07 19.83 20.40
N ALA A 31 -37.01 19.31 20.93
CA ALA A 31 -36.98 18.57 22.21
C ALA A 31 -36.87 19.48 23.46
N GLY A 32 -37.11 20.76 23.41
CA GLY A 32 -37.10 21.67 24.56
C GLY A 32 -35.80 21.70 25.37
N GLY A 33 -35.01 22.76 25.28
CA GLY A 33 -33.68 22.87 25.95
C GLY A 33 -32.55 22.19 25.20
N THR A 34 -32.63 22.12 23.89
CA THR A 34 -31.75 21.36 23.02
C THR A 34 -30.44 22.08 22.72
N GLU A 35 -29.46 21.31 22.30
CA GLU A 35 -28.14 21.82 21.88
C GLU A 35 -28.13 22.25 20.40
N ARG A 36 -29.22 22.01 19.64
CA ARG A 36 -29.38 22.36 18.21
C ARG A 36 -30.53 23.31 18.00
N THR A 37 -30.34 24.28 17.13
CA THR A 37 -31.36 25.24 16.75
C THR A 37 -32.11 24.86 15.45
N SER A 38 -31.49 24.00 14.64
CA SER A 38 -32.03 23.45 13.38
C SER A 38 -31.60 22.03 13.18
N PHE A 39 -32.40 21.23 12.43
CA PHE A 39 -32.02 19.90 11.95
C PHE A 39 -30.89 19.92 10.91
N GLU A 40 -30.58 21.08 10.35
CA GLU A 40 -29.45 21.28 9.44
C GLU A 40 -28.10 21.32 10.19
N GLU A 41 -28.12 21.65 11.50
CA GLU A 41 -26.91 21.70 12.31
C GLU A 41 -26.40 20.28 12.61
N VAL A 42 -25.23 19.94 12.08
CA VAL A 42 -24.58 18.62 12.29
C VAL A 42 -23.54 18.65 13.40
N VAL A 43 -23.02 19.82 13.75
CA VAL A 43 -22.04 20.03 14.83
C VAL A 43 -22.78 20.47 16.11
N LEU A 44 -22.47 19.84 17.22
CA LEU A 44 -22.94 20.24 18.56
C LEU A 44 -22.10 21.42 19.06
N LYS A 45 -22.48 22.63 18.62
CA LYS A 45 -21.69 23.87 18.74
C LYS A 45 -21.29 24.17 20.17
N GLN A 46 -22.22 24.06 21.13
CA GLN A 46 -21.96 24.39 22.54
C GLN A 46 -20.90 23.44 23.13
N ARG A 47 -20.93 22.15 22.78
CA ARG A 47 -19.93 21.17 23.20
C ARG A 47 -18.56 21.48 22.60
N LEU A 48 -18.52 21.83 21.29
CA LEU A 48 -17.30 22.27 20.62
C LEU A 48 -16.69 23.50 21.30
N GLU A 49 -17.47 24.53 21.58
CA GLU A 49 -17.00 25.73 22.28
C GLU A 49 -16.46 25.42 23.69
N ASN A 50 -17.12 24.53 24.43
CA ASN A 50 -16.66 24.09 25.75
C ASN A 50 -15.33 23.33 25.67
N ALA A 51 -15.20 22.44 24.68
CA ALA A 51 -13.96 21.70 24.44
C ALA A 51 -12.80 22.64 24.04
N VAL A 52 -13.06 23.58 23.13
CA VAL A 52 -12.07 24.57 22.70
C VAL A 52 -11.57 25.39 23.87
N ARG A 53 -12.47 25.83 24.78
CA ARG A 53 -12.07 26.54 26.01
C ARG A 53 -11.20 25.70 26.93
N ARG A 54 -11.56 24.43 27.09
CA ARG A 54 -10.80 23.49 27.96
C ARG A 54 -9.39 23.23 27.43
N ILE A 55 -9.29 23.00 26.13
CA ILE A 55 -8.02 22.62 25.47
C ILE A 55 -7.08 23.83 25.31
N ASN A 56 -7.65 25.05 25.05
CA ASN A 56 -6.85 26.22 24.68
C ASN A 56 -6.91 27.33 25.78
N SER A 57 -6.70 26.96 27.03
CA SER A 57 -6.81 27.88 28.15
C SER A 57 -5.89 29.10 28.04
N ASN A 58 -4.79 29.03 27.30
CA ASN A 58 -3.80 30.09 27.09
C ASN A 58 -4.11 31.01 25.90
N ILE A 59 -5.24 30.82 25.22
CA ILE A 59 -5.63 31.61 24.06
C ILE A 59 -6.83 32.48 24.44
N PRO A 60 -6.87 33.77 24.06
CA PRO A 60 -8.00 34.65 24.31
C PRO A 60 -9.32 34.13 23.76
N LEU A 61 -10.43 34.40 24.46
CA LEU A 61 -11.75 33.85 24.12
C LEU A 61 -12.25 34.31 22.75
N ASP A 62 -11.95 35.53 22.33
CA ASP A 62 -12.28 36.07 21.01
C ASP A 62 -11.60 35.27 19.88
N ALA A 63 -10.32 34.96 20.06
CA ALA A 63 -9.57 34.11 19.12
C ALA A 63 -10.09 32.67 19.08
N GLN A 64 -10.50 32.09 20.22
CA GLN A 64 -11.15 30.79 20.28
C GLN A 64 -12.48 30.80 19.54
N GLN A 65 -13.32 31.82 19.73
CA GLN A 65 -14.61 32.00 19.04
C GLN A 65 -14.41 32.17 17.53
N ASP A 66 -13.38 32.89 17.11
CA ASP A 66 -13.08 33.05 15.69
C ASP A 66 -12.68 31.72 15.05
N ALA A 67 -11.87 30.92 15.73
CA ALA A 67 -11.52 29.56 15.27
C ALA A 67 -12.77 28.65 15.10
N VAL A 68 -13.71 28.68 16.04
CA VAL A 68 -14.97 27.92 15.92
C VAL A 68 -15.78 28.43 14.72
N LYS A 69 -15.85 29.74 14.48
CA LYS A 69 -16.53 30.31 13.31
C LYS A 69 -15.86 29.87 12.01
N GLN A 70 -14.52 29.81 11.95
CA GLN A 70 -13.81 29.35 10.75
C GLN A 70 -14.18 27.91 10.39
N ILE A 71 -14.25 27.00 11.36
CA ILE A 71 -14.63 25.60 11.15
C ILE A 71 -16.07 25.48 10.65
N LEU A 72 -17.00 26.21 11.25
CA LEU A 72 -18.43 26.16 10.89
C LEU A 72 -18.75 26.83 9.53
N ARG A 73 -17.80 27.60 8.97
CA ARG A 73 -17.95 28.30 7.69
C ARG A 73 -17.26 27.60 6.51
N ILE A 74 -16.72 26.40 6.70
CA ILE A 74 -16.14 25.65 5.58
C ILE A 74 -17.28 25.32 4.62
N ALA A 75 -17.28 25.94 3.46
CA ALA A 75 -18.29 25.77 2.43
C ALA A 75 -17.67 25.95 1.04
N SER A 76 -17.56 24.86 0.30
CA SER A 76 -17.22 24.78 -1.11
C SER A 76 -18.26 23.89 -1.80
N PRO A 77 -18.50 24.03 -3.09
CA PRO A 77 -19.35 23.10 -3.84
C PRO A 77 -18.85 21.65 -3.80
N ASP A 78 -17.54 21.44 -3.63
CA ASP A 78 -16.93 20.11 -3.52
C ASP A 78 -16.79 19.67 -2.06
N VAL A 79 -17.56 18.66 -1.68
CA VAL A 79 -17.57 18.10 -0.32
C VAL A 79 -16.21 17.53 0.08
N LEU A 80 -15.47 16.91 -0.86
CA LEU A 80 -14.15 16.34 -0.54
C LEU A 80 -13.11 17.43 -0.25
N SER A 81 -13.17 18.56 -0.94
CA SER A 81 -12.36 19.75 -0.64
C SER A 81 -12.70 20.35 0.73
N ASN A 82 -13.98 20.36 1.10
CA ASN A 82 -14.41 20.76 2.45
C ASN A 82 -13.84 19.83 3.50
N ASN A 83 -13.96 18.53 3.27
CA ASN A 83 -13.44 17.50 4.18
C ASN A 83 -11.93 17.57 4.34
N GLU A 84 -11.17 17.79 3.25
CA GLU A 84 -9.72 18.02 3.31
C GLU A 84 -9.37 19.26 4.14
N SER A 85 -10.08 20.37 3.89
CA SER A 85 -9.87 21.62 4.61
C SER A 85 -10.17 21.49 6.11
N PHE A 86 -11.28 20.83 6.44
CA PHE A 86 -11.63 20.49 7.82
C PHE A 86 -10.56 19.61 8.48
N HIS A 87 -10.19 18.53 7.82
CA HIS A 87 -9.21 17.57 8.37
C HIS A 87 -7.86 18.23 8.66
N ARG A 88 -7.41 19.11 7.76
CA ARG A 88 -6.18 19.88 7.96
C ARG A 88 -6.28 20.77 9.20
N LEU A 89 -7.36 21.56 9.33
CA LEU A 89 -7.56 22.44 10.48
C LEU A 89 -7.72 21.65 11.78
N LEU A 90 -8.35 20.47 11.72
CA LEU A 90 -8.51 19.56 12.86
C LEU A 90 -7.16 19.05 13.37
N THR A 91 -6.27 18.61 12.45
CA THR A 91 -5.00 17.94 12.81
C THR A 91 -3.83 18.90 13.04
N GLU A 92 -3.85 20.06 12.37
CA GLU A 92 -2.77 21.07 12.51
C GLU A 92 -3.10 22.20 13.48
N GLY A 93 -4.37 22.31 13.87
CA GLY A 93 -4.89 23.46 14.62
C GLY A 93 -5.21 24.65 13.70
N ILE A 94 -6.12 25.48 14.15
CA ILE A 94 -6.64 26.65 13.43
C ILE A 94 -5.75 27.86 13.72
N PRO A 95 -5.14 28.48 12.70
CA PRO A 95 -4.30 29.66 12.92
C PRO A 95 -5.16 30.83 13.38
N VAL A 96 -4.73 31.48 14.47
CA VAL A 96 -5.36 32.68 15.05
C VAL A 96 -4.31 33.69 15.36
N THR A 97 -4.73 34.96 15.51
CA THR A 97 -3.86 36.03 15.98
C THR A 97 -4.27 36.40 17.42
N LYS A 98 -3.28 36.42 18.34
CA LYS A 98 -3.49 36.92 19.71
C LYS A 98 -2.62 38.13 20.00
N ARG A 99 -3.09 39.02 20.86
CA ARG A 99 -2.32 40.15 21.32
C ARG A 99 -1.61 39.84 22.66
N VAL A 100 -0.30 39.94 22.65
CA VAL A 100 0.53 39.75 23.85
C VAL A 100 1.39 40.99 24.02
N ASN A 101 1.23 41.67 25.14
CA ASN A 101 1.95 42.94 25.44
C ASN A 101 1.81 44.02 24.34
N GLY A 102 0.62 44.13 23.72
CA GLY A 102 0.36 45.09 22.65
C GLY A 102 0.84 44.69 21.25
N GLN A 103 1.54 43.58 21.12
CA GLN A 103 2.00 43.02 19.83
C GLN A 103 1.11 41.88 19.38
N GLU A 104 0.83 41.83 18.08
CA GLU A 104 0.13 40.70 17.48
C GLU A 104 1.10 39.52 17.28
N ARG A 105 0.69 38.36 17.75
CA ARG A 105 1.42 37.08 17.57
C ARG A 105 0.46 36.01 17.03
N GLY A 106 0.96 35.25 16.08
CA GLY A 106 0.25 34.05 15.60
C GLY A 106 0.25 32.97 16.68
N ASP A 107 -0.86 32.23 16.77
CA ASP A 107 -1.03 31.03 17.56
C ASP A 107 -1.98 30.06 16.88
N ARG A 108 -2.23 28.90 17.50
CA ARG A 108 -3.14 27.88 16.94
C ARG A 108 -4.15 27.44 18.00
N VAL A 109 -5.42 27.37 17.61
CA VAL A 109 -6.50 26.80 18.41
C VAL A 109 -6.71 25.35 18.01
N PHE A 110 -6.65 24.45 18.97
CA PHE A 110 -6.91 23.02 18.76
C PHE A 110 -8.34 22.65 19.14
N LEU A 111 -9.00 21.86 18.29
CA LEU A 111 -10.36 21.36 18.52
C LEU A 111 -10.36 20.02 19.27
N ILE A 112 -9.28 19.30 19.18
CA ILE A 112 -9.06 17.98 19.79
C ILE A 112 -7.68 18.02 20.50
N ASP A 113 -7.63 17.48 21.71
CA ASP A 113 -6.38 17.17 22.39
C ASP A 113 -5.92 15.77 21.98
N PHE A 114 -5.00 15.73 21.01
CA PHE A 114 -4.43 14.49 20.52
C PHE A 114 -3.36 13.89 21.43
N GLU A 115 -2.84 14.68 22.37
CA GLU A 115 -1.79 14.23 23.29
C GLU A 115 -2.40 13.59 24.53
N ASN A 116 -3.57 14.08 24.96
CA ASN A 116 -4.31 13.50 26.05
C ASN A 116 -5.75 13.15 25.61
N PRO A 117 -6.01 11.94 25.13
CA PRO A 117 -7.33 11.51 24.67
C PRO A 117 -8.44 11.73 25.67
N PHE A 118 -8.16 11.57 26.97
CA PHE A 118 -9.14 11.71 28.05
C PHE A 118 -9.54 13.18 28.34
N HIS A 119 -8.86 14.14 27.75
CA HIS A 119 -9.30 15.54 27.75
C HIS A 119 -10.42 15.83 26.75
N ASN A 120 -10.76 14.86 25.89
CA ASN A 120 -11.81 15.03 24.92
C ASN A 120 -13.11 14.42 25.45
N GLU A 121 -14.25 14.88 24.91
CA GLU A 121 -15.56 14.29 25.12
C GLU A 121 -15.88 13.37 23.95
N PHE A 122 -16.24 12.12 24.25
CA PHE A 122 -16.66 11.13 23.27
C PHE A 122 -18.13 10.80 23.46
N LEU A 123 -18.96 10.98 22.39
CA LEU A 123 -20.36 10.65 22.45
C LEU A 123 -20.69 9.59 21.38
N VAL A 124 -21.59 8.69 21.74
CA VAL A 124 -22.29 7.82 20.82
C VAL A 124 -23.76 8.25 20.77
N VAL A 125 -24.23 8.59 19.57
CA VAL A 125 -25.59 9.12 19.36
C VAL A 125 -26.27 8.28 18.30
N ASN A 126 -27.43 7.71 18.63
CA ASN A 126 -28.32 7.08 17.67
C ASN A 126 -29.52 8.00 17.36
N GLN A 127 -30.29 7.66 16.34
CA GLN A 127 -31.52 8.38 15.99
C GLN A 127 -31.30 9.89 15.75
N PHE A 128 -30.13 10.31 15.34
CA PHE A 128 -29.80 11.70 15.07
C PHE A 128 -30.36 12.13 13.71
N THR A 129 -31.38 12.95 13.73
CA THR A 129 -32.04 13.44 12.50
C THR A 129 -31.26 14.58 11.87
N ILE A 130 -31.01 14.50 10.58
CA ILE A 130 -30.36 15.51 9.75
C ILE A 130 -31.31 15.85 8.60
N VAL A 131 -31.52 17.14 8.37
CA VAL A 131 -32.34 17.65 7.25
C VAL A 131 -31.44 18.53 6.37
N GLU A 132 -31.35 18.22 5.10
CA GLU A 132 -30.62 19.02 4.12
C GLU A 132 -31.47 19.13 2.85
N ASN A 133 -31.71 20.34 2.34
CA ASN A 133 -32.52 20.60 1.16
C ASN A 133 -33.92 19.95 1.22
N GLY A 134 -34.54 19.90 2.41
CA GLY A 134 -35.85 19.28 2.64
C GLY A 134 -35.84 17.74 2.70
N VAL A 135 -34.65 17.11 2.59
CA VAL A 135 -34.50 15.66 2.72
C VAL A 135 -34.11 15.31 4.16
N ASN A 136 -34.89 14.44 4.78
CA ASN A 136 -34.62 13.94 6.13
C ASN A 136 -33.87 12.61 6.06
N LYS A 137 -32.72 12.52 6.76
CA LYS A 137 -31.95 11.29 6.95
C LYS A 137 -31.62 11.10 8.42
N ARG A 138 -31.46 9.82 8.79
CA ARG A 138 -31.22 9.43 10.17
C ARG A 138 -30.29 8.21 10.18
N PRO A 139 -28.95 8.43 10.22
CA PRO A 139 -27.99 7.36 10.38
C PRO A 139 -28.20 6.60 11.68
N ASP A 140 -27.85 5.30 11.71
CA ASP A 140 -28.06 4.46 12.86
C ASP A 140 -27.26 4.94 14.07
N ILE A 141 -25.92 5.12 13.91
CA ILE A 141 -25.05 5.63 14.97
C ILE A 141 -24.10 6.68 14.42
N ILE A 142 -23.92 7.74 15.18
CA ILE A 142 -22.89 8.79 14.95
C ILE A 142 -22.00 8.89 16.19
N LEU A 143 -20.67 8.91 15.97
CA LEU A 143 -19.70 9.18 17.02
C LEU A 143 -19.22 10.63 16.92
N PHE A 144 -19.38 11.35 18.02
CA PHE A 144 -18.91 12.72 18.16
C PHE A 144 -17.65 12.76 19.03
N VAL A 145 -16.71 13.61 18.66
CA VAL A 145 -15.57 14.00 19.51
C VAL A 145 -15.64 15.52 19.71
N ASN A 146 -15.77 15.97 20.94
CA ASN A 146 -15.90 17.39 21.28
C ASN A 146 -17.04 18.10 20.49
N GLY A 147 -18.12 17.40 20.23
CA GLY A 147 -19.25 17.92 19.45
C GLY A 147 -19.08 17.88 17.93
N LEU A 148 -17.97 17.37 17.40
CA LEU A 148 -17.72 17.16 15.97
C LEU A 148 -18.13 15.75 15.54
N PRO A 149 -19.00 15.60 14.52
CA PRO A 149 -19.52 14.28 14.10
C PRO A 149 -18.51 13.57 13.18
N LEU A 150 -17.53 12.88 13.77
CA LEU A 150 -16.40 12.32 13.01
C LEU A 150 -16.72 11.01 12.32
N ILE A 151 -17.53 10.12 12.93
CA ILE A 151 -17.77 8.77 12.41
C ILE A 151 -19.26 8.54 12.25
N ILE A 152 -19.63 7.92 11.14
CA ILE A 152 -20.97 7.37 10.90
C ILE A 152 -20.86 5.84 10.85
N ILE A 153 -21.78 5.16 11.50
CA ILE A 153 -21.91 3.70 11.49
C ILE A 153 -23.28 3.37 10.93
N GLU A 154 -23.33 2.63 9.85
CA GLU A 154 -24.57 2.12 9.26
C GLU A 154 -24.64 0.62 9.47
N LEU A 155 -25.75 0.19 10.05
CA LEU A 155 -26.00 -1.18 10.46
C LEU A 155 -27.09 -1.81 9.58
N LYS A 156 -26.98 -3.11 9.35
CA LYS A 156 -28.01 -3.90 8.69
C LYS A 156 -28.16 -5.25 9.40
N ASN A 157 -29.23 -5.95 9.10
CA ASN A 157 -29.52 -7.23 9.70
C ASN A 157 -28.99 -8.38 8.83
N ALA A 158 -28.07 -9.18 9.35
CA ALA A 158 -27.50 -10.35 8.66
C ALA A 158 -28.50 -11.49 8.40
N THR A 159 -29.64 -11.51 9.09
CA THR A 159 -30.66 -12.56 8.94
C THR A 159 -31.63 -12.32 7.78
N ASP A 160 -31.57 -11.16 7.14
CA ASP A 160 -32.36 -10.84 5.97
C ASP A 160 -31.51 -11.07 4.71
N ASP A 161 -31.83 -12.08 3.90
CA ASP A 161 -31.10 -12.46 2.68
C ASP A 161 -30.95 -11.30 1.66
N LYS A 162 -31.75 -10.24 1.79
CA LYS A 162 -31.70 -9.05 0.93
C LYS A 162 -30.87 -7.91 1.52
N THR A 163 -30.54 -7.95 2.80
CA THR A 163 -29.76 -6.92 3.49
C THR A 163 -28.38 -7.43 3.84
N THR A 164 -27.38 -6.88 3.21
CA THR A 164 -25.98 -7.27 3.35
C THR A 164 -25.12 -6.05 3.64
N ILE A 165 -23.86 -6.25 3.96
CA ILE A 165 -22.88 -5.17 4.06
C ILE A 165 -22.87 -4.26 2.80
N LYS A 166 -23.23 -4.80 1.61
CA LYS A 166 -23.42 -4.02 0.39
C LYS A 166 -24.59 -3.04 0.50
N SER A 167 -25.64 -3.39 1.24
CA SER A 167 -26.80 -2.51 1.48
C SER A 167 -26.43 -1.36 2.42
N ALA A 168 -25.66 -1.64 3.48
CA ALA A 168 -25.11 -0.61 4.35
C ALA A 168 -24.20 0.37 3.56
N PHE A 169 -23.35 -0.15 2.68
CA PHE A 169 -22.54 0.70 1.80
C PHE A 169 -23.39 1.60 0.88
N ARG A 170 -24.42 1.06 0.22
CA ARG A 170 -25.33 1.86 -0.62
C ARG A 170 -26.04 2.95 0.18
N GLN A 171 -26.36 2.69 1.45
CA GLN A 171 -26.95 3.69 2.33
C GLN A 171 -25.95 4.82 2.62
N ILE A 172 -24.68 4.52 2.88
CA ILE A 172 -23.63 5.55 2.99
C ILE A 172 -23.51 6.38 1.71
N GLU A 173 -23.56 5.75 0.52
CA GLU A 173 -23.57 6.49 -0.76
C GLU A 173 -24.80 7.40 -0.89
N THR A 174 -25.96 6.95 -0.41
CA THR A 174 -27.17 7.77 -0.36
C THR A 174 -26.99 8.97 0.57
N TYR A 175 -26.36 8.78 1.74
CA TYR A 175 -26.09 9.88 2.66
C TYR A 175 -25.12 10.90 2.06
N LYS A 176 -24.07 10.46 1.36
CA LYS A 176 -23.16 11.36 0.64
C LYS A 176 -23.88 12.28 -0.36
N ALA A 177 -24.92 11.76 -1.02
CA ALA A 177 -25.70 12.51 -1.99
C ALA A 177 -26.76 13.41 -1.35
N MET A 178 -27.35 13.01 -0.21
CA MET A 178 -28.56 13.64 0.35
C MET A 178 -28.30 14.55 1.55
N ILE A 179 -27.24 14.26 2.34
CA ILE A 179 -26.82 15.04 3.51
C ILE A 179 -25.30 15.32 3.43
N SER A 180 -24.91 15.88 2.32
CA SER A 180 -23.50 16.09 1.95
C SER A 180 -22.74 16.99 2.93
N SER A 181 -23.41 17.96 3.55
CA SER A 181 -22.81 18.87 4.54
C SER A 181 -22.21 18.15 5.73
N TRP A 182 -22.81 17.02 6.16
CA TRP A 182 -22.31 16.20 7.24
C TRP A 182 -20.90 15.64 6.93
N PHE A 183 -20.67 15.25 5.67
CA PHE A 183 -19.41 14.68 5.24
C PHE A 183 -18.25 15.67 5.22
N THR A 184 -18.50 16.97 5.38
CA THR A 184 -17.44 17.96 5.66
C THR A 184 -16.64 17.58 6.90
N PHE A 185 -17.30 17.02 7.92
CA PHE A 185 -16.68 16.70 9.23
C PHE A 185 -16.31 15.22 9.37
N ASN A 186 -16.66 14.37 8.40
CA ASN A 186 -16.46 12.93 8.48
C ASN A 186 -15.00 12.53 8.41
N ALA A 187 -14.47 11.81 9.41
CA ALA A 187 -13.16 11.20 9.36
C ALA A 187 -13.17 9.93 8.49
N PHE A 188 -14.08 8.99 8.79
CA PHE A 188 -14.38 7.79 8.02
C PHE A 188 -15.75 7.25 8.37
N SER A 189 -16.24 6.26 7.62
CA SER A 189 -17.52 5.60 7.82
C SER A 189 -17.32 4.13 8.12
N VAL A 190 -18.21 3.55 8.93
CA VAL A 190 -18.26 2.13 9.26
C VAL A 190 -19.56 1.55 8.71
N ILE A 191 -19.47 0.37 8.11
CA ILE A 191 -20.62 -0.41 7.63
C ILE A 191 -20.56 -1.80 8.28
N SER A 192 -21.74 -2.30 8.71
CA SER A 192 -21.81 -3.62 9.33
C SER A 192 -23.18 -4.26 9.12
N ASP A 193 -23.21 -5.59 9.10
CA ASP A 193 -24.43 -6.39 9.20
C ASP A 193 -24.53 -7.14 10.56
N GLY A 194 -23.70 -6.73 11.52
CA GLY A 194 -23.61 -7.33 12.83
C GLY A 194 -22.55 -8.44 12.93
N LEU A 195 -22.28 -9.17 11.84
CA LEU A 195 -21.24 -10.18 11.74
C LEU A 195 -19.98 -9.62 11.08
N GLU A 196 -20.11 -9.12 9.85
CA GLU A 196 -19.06 -8.39 9.17
C GLU A 196 -19.08 -6.90 9.53
N ALA A 197 -17.91 -6.29 9.62
CA ALA A 197 -17.77 -4.85 9.79
C ALA A 197 -16.54 -4.33 9.06
N LYS A 198 -16.70 -3.22 8.35
CA LYS A 198 -15.63 -2.61 7.56
C LYS A 198 -15.67 -1.09 7.69
N ALA A 199 -14.49 -0.47 7.65
CA ALA A 199 -14.32 0.97 7.67
C ALA A 199 -13.74 1.50 6.35
N GLY A 200 -14.16 2.68 5.92
CA GLY A 200 -13.69 3.31 4.71
C GLY A 200 -13.95 4.82 4.68
N THR A 201 -13.30 5.52 3.76
CA THR A 201 -13.40 6.98 3.65
C THR A 201 -14.51 7.39 2.69
N ILE A 202 -14.81 8.70 2.66
CA ILE A 202 -15.80 9.29 1.76
C ILE A 202 -15.54 8.98 0.27
N SER A 203 -14.28 8.85 -0.14
CA SER A 203 -13.89 8.56 -1.54
C SER A 203 -13.71 7.07 -1.83
N ALA A 204 -13.82 6.18 -0.82
CA ALA A 204 -13.60 4.76 -0.97
C ALA A 204 -14.81 4.04 -1.58
N GLY A 205 -14.61 3.24 -2.63
CA GLY A 205 -15.57 2.24 -3.06
C GLY A 205 -15.60 1.04 -2.10
N LEU A 206 -16.62 0.17 -2.21
CA LEU A 206 -16.80 -0.97 -1.30
C LEU A 206 -15.58 -1.87 -1.17
N SER A 207 -14.85 -2.12 -2.26
CA SER A 207 -13.61 -2.93 -2.26
C SER A 207 -12.45 -2.31 -1.47
N ARG A 208 -12.59 -1.06 -1.05
CA ARG A 208 -11.61 -0.33 -0.24
C ARG A 208 -12.07 -0.12 1.20
N PHE A 209 -13.26 -0.60 1.55
CA PHE A 209 -13.66 -0.74 2.94
C PHE A 209 -13.00 -1.99 3.52
N MET A 210 -12.24 -1.82 4.59
CA MET A 210 -11.43 -2.88 5.18
C MET A 210 -11.91 -3.24 6.58
N ALA A 211 -11.86 -4.54 6.91
CA ALA A 211 -12.12 -5.02 8.25
C ALA A 211 -10.97 -4.66 9.21
N TRP A 212 -11.29 -4.50 10.50
CA TRP A 212 -10.31 -4.38 11.56
C TRP A 212 -10.24 -5.71 12.31
N LYS A 213 -9.13 -6.42 12.23
CA LYS A 213 -9.04 -7.83 12.64
C LYS A 213 -8.40 -8.10 14.00
N THR A 214 -7.99 -7.07 14.71
CA THR A 214 -7.31 -7.22 15.99
C THR A 214 -7.73 -6.14 16.98
N THR A 215 -7.75 -6.46 18.26
CA THR A 215 -8.03 -5.51 19.34
C THR A 215 -6.77 -4.96 19.98
N ASP A 216 -5.67 -5.72 19.92
CA ASP A 216 -4.40 -5.46 20.60
C ASP A 216 -3.20 -5.28 19.64
N GLY A 217 -3.41 -5.56 18.35
CA GLY A 217 -2.35 -5.55 17.36
C GLY A 217 -1.38 -6.73 17.41
N ILE A 218 -1.56 -7.67 18.34
CA ILE A 218 -0.65 -8.81 18.56
C ILE A 218 -1.21 -10.06 17.89
N SER A 219 -2.50 -10.31 18.08
CA SER A 219 -3.21 -11.46 17.57
C SER A 219 -4.49 -11.08 16.85
N GLU A 220 -4.88 -11.90 15.87
CA GLU A 220 -6.20 -11.76 15.28
C GLU A 220 -7.27 -12.16 16.29
N ALA A 221 -8.38 -11.43 16.25
CA ALA A 221 -9.54 -11.78 17.05
C ALA A 221 -10.09 -13.16 16.66
N SER A 222 -10.60 -13.88 17.64
CA SER A 222 -11.24 -15.18 17.41
C SER A 222 -12.38 -15.04 16.38
N LYS A 223 -12.50 -16.00 15.46
CA LYS A 223 -13.63 -16.09 14.50
C LYS A 223 -15.01 -16.23 15.16
N GLN A 224 -15.05 -16.47 16.46
CA GLN A 224 -16.28 -16.52 17.27
C GLN A 224 -16.76 -15.12 17.70
N ILE A 225 -15.89 -14.10 17.62
CA ILE A 225 -16.20 -12.71 17.93
C ILE A 225 -16.58 -12.02 16.62
N SER A 226 -17.66 -11.23 16.63
CA SER A 226 -18.07 -10.51 15.44
C SER A 226 -17.01 -9.48 15.01
N GLN A 227 -16.91 -9.20 13.70
CA GLN A 227 -16.01 -8.15 13.21
C GLN A 227 -16.44 -6.77 13.73
N LEU A 228 -17.72 -6.54 13.97
CA LEU A 228 -18.22 -5.29 14.57
C LEU A 228 -17.64 -5.09 15.97
N GLU A 229 -17.70 -6.09 16.82
CA GLU A 229 -17.12 -6.05 18.16
C GLU A 229 -15.61 -5.83 18.13
N THR A 230 -14.90 -6.54 17.24
CA THR A 230 -13.45 -6.37 17.04
C THR A 230 -13.11 -4.96 16.57
N LEU A 231 -13.88 -4.40 15.63
CA LEU A 231 -13.67 -3.04 15.11
C LEU A 231 -13.91 -2.00 16.22
N ILE A 232 -14.97 -2.14 17.00
CA ILE A 232 -15.26 -1.22 18.11
C ILE A 232 -14.14 -1.28 19.16
N LYS A 233 -13.75 -2.46 19.59
CA LYS A 233 -12.71 -2.64 20.61
C LYS A 233 -11.31 -2.24 20.14
N GLY A 234 -11.00 -2.43 18.88
CA GLY A 234 -9.67 -2.12 18.33
C GLY A 234 -9.60 -0.72 17.73
N MET A 235 -10.46 -0.40 16.77
CA MET A 235 -10.37 0.81 15.95
C MET A 235 -11.03 2.04 16.59
N LEU A 236 -12.17 1.84 17.25
CA LEU A 236 -12.96 2.94 17.82
C LEU A 236 -12.64 3.23 19.29
N GLN A 237 -11.66 2.54 19.89
CA GLN A 237 -11.14 2.96 21.16
C GLN A 237 -10.61 4.41 21.09
N PRO A 238 -10.94 5.30 22.04
CA PRO A 238 -10.61 6.74 21.97
C PRO A 238 -9.18 7.06 21.54
N ALA A 239 -8.18 6.41 22.14
CA ALA A 239 -6.78 6.66 21.82
C ALA A 239 -6.43 6.24 20.39
N VAL A 240 -6.91 5.05 19.95
CA VAL A 240 -6.69 4.54 18.58
C VAL A 240 -7.41 5.41 17.56
N LEU A 241 -8.67 5.78 17.83
CA LEU A 241 -9.46 6.65 16.96
C LEU A 241 -8.75 7.99 16.72
N LEU A 242 -8.26 8.65 17.79
CA LEU A 242 -7.58 9.92 17.65
C LEU A 242 -6.23 9.78 16.91
N ASP A 243 -5.48 8.73 17.18
CA ASP A 243 -4.22 8.46 16.50
C ASP A 243 -4.45 8.20 14.99
N LEU A 244 -5.51 7.42 14.64
CA LEU A 244 -5.93 7.20 13.25
C LEU A 244 -6.28 8.51 12.55
N VAL A 245 -7.10 9.35 13.18
CA VAL A 245 -7.50 10.64 12.61
C VAL A 245 -6.29 11.54 12.39
N ARG A 246 -5.35 11.60 13.34
CA ARG A 246 -4.19 12.49 13.27
C ARG A 246 -3.13 12.07 12.27
N HIS A 247 -2.85 10.75 12.17
CA HIS A 247 -1.63 10.24 11.53
C HIS A 247 -1.88 9.26 10.39
N PHE A 248 -3.10 8.71 10.26
CA PHE A 248 -3.39 7.59 9.37
C PHE A 248 -4.51 7.85 8.36
N VAL A 249 -4.84 9.12 8.19
CA VAL A 249 -5.70 9.63 7.11
C VAL A 249 -4.86 10.49 6.19
N VAL A 250 -4.93 10.24 4.88
CA VAL A 250 -4.20 11.00 3.87
C VAL A 250 -5.11 11.38 2.71
N PHE A 251 -4.88 12.58 2.15
CA PHE A 251 -5.51 13.08 0.95
C PHE A 251 -4.47 13.09 -0.16
N GLU A 252 -4.55 12.11 -1.05
CA GLU A 252 -3.67 12.02 -2.21
C GLU A 252 -4.24 12.82 -3.39
N LYS A 253 -3.38 13.60 -4.05
CA LYS A 253 -3.75 14.41 -5.21
C LYS A 253 -3.06 13.93 -6.46
N PHE A 254 -3.84 13.55 -7.46
CA PHE A 254 -3.35 13.10 -8.76
C PHE A 254 -3.75 14.08 -9.85
N LYS A 255 -2.84 14.34 -10.77
CA LYS A 255 -3.16 15.02 -12.01
C LYS A 255 -3.68 13.99 -13.00
N LYS A 256 -4.87 14.22 -13.54
CA LYS A 256 -5.45 13.41 -14.61
C LYS A 256 -5.62 14.31 -15.83
N GLU A 257 -4.98 13.95 -16.92
CA GLU A 257 -5.14 14.60 -18.23
C GLU A 257 -6.16 13.80 -19.03
N ASP A 258 -7.16 14.47 -19.56
CA ASP A 258 -8.17 13.85 -20.43
C ASP A 258 -7.69 13.80 -21.89
N ALA A 259 -8.53 13.24 -22.77
CA ALA A 259 -8.22 13.09 -24.20
C ALA A 259 -8.01 14.44 -24.92
N ASP A 260 -8.55 15.52 -24.36
CA ASP A 260 -8.47 16.89 -24.91
C ASP A 260 -7.30 17.68 -24.31
N GLY A 261 -6.46 17.06 -23.47
CA GLY A 261 -5.31 17.69 -22.83
C GLY A 261 -5.65 18.55 -21.60
N ILE A 262 -6.89 18.46 -21.09
CA ILE A 262 -7.31 19.20 -19.90
C ILE A 262 -6.82 18.46 -18.65
N VAL A 263 -5.99 19.13 -17.86
CA VAL A 263 -5.46 18.59 -16.60
C VAL A 263 -6.42 18.90 -15.47
N THR A 264 -7.00 17.85 -14.88
CA THR A 264 -7.82 17.92 -13.66
C THR A 264 -7.04 17.36 -12.46
N VAL A 265 -7.27 17.92 -11.28
CA VAL A 265 -6.73 17.38 -10.01
C VAL A 265 -7.80 16.55 -9.35
N GLN A 266 -7.56 15.26 -9.25
CA GLN A 266 -8.44 14.34 -8.52
C GLN A 266 -7.86 14.11 -7.12
N THR A 267 -8.67 14.34 -6.08
CA THR A 267 -8.32 14.05 -4.68
C THR A 267 -8.94 12.71 -4.27
N VAL A 268 -8.16 11.89 -3.56
CA VAL A 268 -8.63 10.63 -2.96
C VAL A 268 -8.24 10.61 -1.50
N LYS A 269 -9.22 10.46 -0.61
CA LYS A 269 -8.98 10.28 0.82
C LYS A 269 -8.76 8.80 1.12
N LYS A 270 -7.68 8.46 1.83
CA LYS A 270 -7.35 7.10 2.24
C LYS A 270 -7.20 7.00 3.74
N LEU A 271 -7.56 5.85 4.29
CA LEU A 271 -7.41 5.47 5.70
C LEU A 271 -6.49 4.26 5.77
N ALA A 272 -5.62 4.20 6.76
CA ALA A 272 -4.77 3.05 6.99
C ALA A 272 -5.60 1.82 7.38
N ALA A 273 -5.20 0.66 6.86
CA ALA A 273 -5.66 -0.62 7.34
C ALA A 273 -5.01 -0.98 8.68
N TYR A 274 -5.60 -1.93 9.44
CA TYR A 274 -5.10 -2.31 10.76
C TYR A 274 -3.62 -2.74 10.74
N HIS A 275 -3.20 -3.52 9.76
CA HIS A 275 -1.80 -3.95 9.63
C HIS A 275 -0.85 -2.77 9.39
N GLN A 276 -1.26 -1.76 8.61
CA GLN A 276 -0.47 -0.54 8.42
C GLN A 276 -0.39 0.27 9.72
N TYR A 277 -1.50 0.40 10.43
CA TYR A 277 -1.57 1.13 11.70
C TYR A 277 -0.59 0.55 12.72
N TYR A 278 -0.67 -0.74 12.98
CA TYR A 278 0.20 -1.38 13.98
C TYR A 278 1.66 -1.44 13.54
N ALA A 279 1.93 -1.76 12.27
CA ALA A 279 3.30 -1.79 11.75
C ALA A 279 3.99 -0.43 11.86
N VAL A 280 3.30 0.65 11.50
CA VAL A 280 3.84 2.01 11.59
C VAL A 280 4.09 2.41 13.03
N ASN A 281 3.16 2.13 13.95
CA ASN A 281 3.34 2.43 15.37
C ASN A 281 4.55 1.68 15.96
N ARG A 282 4.69 0.38 15.66
CA ARG A 282 5.87 -0.42 16.05
C ARG A 282 7.17 0.14 15.46
N ALA A 283 7.15 0.52 14.18
CA ALA A 283 8.31 1.09 13.51
C ALA A 283 8.74 2.44 14.14
N VAL A 284 7.77 3.29 14.49
CA VAL A 284 8.03 4.56 15.21
C VAL A 284 8.68 4.30 16.56
N GLU A 285 8.12 3.41 17.39
CA GLU A 285 8.69 3.09 18.71
C GLU A 285 10.09 2.44 18.59
N SER A 286 10.27 1.50 17.62
CA SER A 286 11.60 0.93 17.38
C SER A 286 12.62 1.96 16.92
N THR A 287 12.19 2.94 16.11
CA THR A 287 13.07 4.05 15.67
C THR A 287 13.43 4.97 16.82
N LYS A 288 12.48 5.30 17.70
CA LYS A 288 12.74 6.09 18.93
C LYS A 288 13.80 5.40 19.80
N ARG A 289 13.63 4.12 20.08
CA ARG A 289 14.62 3.30 20.80
C ARG A 289 15.99 3.33 20.10
N ALA A 290 16.01 3.04 18.79
CA ALA A 290 17.24 2.93 18.01
C ALA A 290 17.99 4.26 17.88
N SER A 291 17.27 5.38 17.85
CA SER A 291 17.87 6.71 17.79
C SER A 291 18.44 7.17 19.13
N GLY A 292 18.03 6.59 20.25
CA GLY A 292 18.35 7.08 21.60
C GLY A 292 17.79 8.47 21.87
N PHE A 293 16.76 8.88 21.11
CA PHE A 293 16.17 10.20 21.23
C PHE A 293 15.20 10.24 22.42
N VAL A 294 15.52 11.05 23.39
CA VAL A 294 14.61 11.38 24.49
C VAL A 294 13.89 12.68 24.14
N SER A 295 12.62 12.59 23.79
CA SER A 295 11.80 13.77 23.52
C SER A 295 11.77 14.69 24.76
N LYS A 296 11.97 15.97 24.55
CA LYS A 296 11.79 16.99 25.61
C LYS A 296 10.31 17.19 25.95
N GLN A 297 9.41 16.82 25.06
CA GLN A 297 7.98 16.71 25.32
C GLN A 297 7.70 15.26 25.69
N THR A 298 7.26 15.03 26.91
CA THR A 298 6.64 13.76 27.30
C THR A 298 5.35 13.68 26.50
N ILE A 299 5.42 13.17 25.28
CA ILE A 299 4.22 12.74 24.57
C ILE A 299 3.69 11.62 25.44
N GLY A 300 2.63 11.90 26.18
CA GLY A 300 1.98 10.92 27.03
C GLY A 300 1.78 9.66 26.20
N ASN A 301 2.17 8.51 26.74
CA ASN A 301 1.96 7.21 26.10
C ASN A 301 0.48 7.10 25.75
N LEU A 302 0.12 7.46 24.52
CA LEU A 302 -1.24 7.46 23.99
C LEU A 302 -1.83 6.05 23.94
N LEU A 303 -0.96 5.06 24.00
CA LEU A 303 -1.29 3.68 24.24
C LEU A 303 -0.69 3.34 25.60
N ASN A 304 -1.51 2.99 26.58
CA ASN A 304 -1.09 2.54 27.91
C ASN A 304 -0.34 1.19 27.86
N GLU A 305 0.19 0.82 26.72
CA GLU A 305 0.99 -0.35 26.53
C GLU A 305 2.46 0.05 26.73
N SER A 306 3.14 -0.68 27.59
CA SER A 306 4.58 -0.50 27.76
C SER A 306 5.28 -0.70 26.42
N PRO A 307 6.42 -0.03 26.15
CA PRO A 307 7.23 -0.30 24.96
C PRO A 307 7.55 -1.79 24.74
N GLU A 308 7.39 -2.59 25.78
CA GLU A 308 7.54 -4.04 25.78
C GLU A 308 6.44 -4.78 25.00
N SER A 309 5.27 -4.19 24.78
CA SER A 309 4.18 -4.80 24.01
C SER A 309 4.30 -4.53 22.49
N TYR A 310 5.12 -3.57 22.08
CA TYR A 310 5.36 -3.29 20.68
C TYR A 310 6.52 -4.09 20.11
N GLY A 311 6.32 -4.59 18.91
CA GLY A 311 7.33 -5.31 18.15
C GLY A 311 7.43 -6.80 18.49
N LEU A 312 8.06 -7.52 17.57
CA LEU A 312 8.37 -8.93 17.71
C LEU A 312 9.46 -9.13 18.79
N PRO A 313 9.52 -10.30 19.44
CA PRO A 313 10.45 -10.56 20.54
C PRO A 313 11.92 -10.20 20.24
N GLY A 314 12.35 -10.39 18.99
CA GLY A 314 13.71 -10.05 18.56
C GLY A 314 14.05 -8.57 18.60
N VAL A 315 13.06 -7.68 18.45
CA VAL A 315 13.26 -6.21 18.50
C VAL A 315 13.32 -5.72 19.94
N LYS A 316 12.58 -6.34 20.86
CA LYS A 316 12.57 -6.01 22.31
C LYS A 316 13.95 -6.10 22.95
N ASN A 317 14.79 -7.01 22.45
CA ASN A 317 16.12 -7.27 23.00
C ASN A 317 17.24 -6.43 22.32
N GLN A 318 16.89 -5.55 21.39
CA GLN A 318 17.88 -4.68 20.75
C GLN A 318 18.28 -3.51 21.68
N PRO A 319 19.59 -3.15 21.76
CA PRO A 319 20.04 -2.06 22.60
C PRO A 319 19.43 -0.70 22.19
N GLU A 320 19.26 0.18 23.17
CA GLU A 320 18.92 1.57 22.92
C GLU A 320 20.11 2.28 22.22
N GLY A 321 19.80 3.15 21.25
CA GLY A 321 20.82 3.91 20.52
C GLY A 321 21.63 3.11 19.50
N ASP A 322 21.24 1.86 19.19
CA ASP A 322 21.96 0.97 18.26
C ASP A 322 21.86 1.39 16.78
N ARG A 323 21.06 2.41 16.47
CA ARG A 323 20.80 2.95 15.13
C ARG A 323 20.12 1.95 14.19
N LYS A 324 19.49 0.89 14.71
CA LYS A 324 18.81 -0.16 13.96
C LYS A 324 17.31 -0.13 14.25
N GLY A 325 16.55 0.58 13.44
CA GLY A 325 15.10 0.73 13.55
C GLY A 325 14.30 -0.54 13.27
N GLY A 326 14.92 -1.53 12.61
CA GLY A 326 14.29 -2.81 12.25
C GLY A 326 13.84 -2.90 10.80
N VAL A 327 13.09 -3.96 10.51
CA VAL A 327 12.55 -4.23 9.16
C VAL A 327 11.03 -4.45 9.25
N VAL A 328 10.29 -3.74 8.41
CA VAL A 328 8.86 -3.97 8.16
C VAL A 328 8.73 -4.84 6.92
N TRP A 329 8.32 -6.08 7.10
CA TRP A 329 8.03 -6.98 5.99
C TRP A 329 6.52 -7.01 5.74
N HIS A 330 6.10 -6.29 4.71
CA HIS A 330 4.74 -6.31 4.20
C HIS A 330 4.76 -6.79 2.76
N THR A 331 3.99 -7.84 2.45
CA THR A 331 3.94 -8.41 1.11
C THR A 331 3.62 -7.36 0.05
N GLN A 332 4.03 -7.62 -1.18
CA GLN A 332 3.75 -6.69 -2.26
C GLN A 332 2.23 -6.61 -2.50
N GLY A 333 1.70 -5.39 -2.65
CA GLY A 333 0.27 -5.15 -2.79
C GLY A 333 -0.45 -4.76 -1.51
N SER A 334 0.17 -4.91 -0.35
CA SER A 334 -0.39 -4.55 0.95
C SER A 334 -0.40 -3.04 1.27
N GLY A 335 0.13 -2.21 0.37
CA GLY A 335 0.18 -0.76 0.57
C GLY A 335 1.44 -0.24 1.28
N LYS A 336 2.60 -0.90 1.14
CA LYS A 336 3.90 -0.49 1.73
C LYS A 336 4.23 0.99 1.54
N SER A 337 4.09 1.52 0.31
CA SER A 337 4.39 2.93 0.01
C SER A 337 3.59 3.88 0.90
N LEU A 338 2.33 3.54 1.14
CA LEU A 338 1.47 4.32 2.03
C LEU A 338 1.86 4.14 3.50
N SER A 339 2.30 2.95 3.92
CA SER A 339 2.87 2.73 5.27
C SER A 339 4.11 3.59 5.49
N MET A 340 5.00 3.74 4.49
CA MET A 340 6.15 4.64 4.56
C MET A 340 5.74 6.12 4.70
N VAL A 341 4.66 6.54 4.00
CA VAL A 341 4.10 7.90 4.13
C VAL A 341 3.57 8.13 5.54
N PHE A 342 2.76 7.20 6.09
CA PHE A 342 2.25 7.28 7.46
C PHE A 342 3.37 7.31 8.49
N TYR A 343 4.36 6.43 8.32
CA TYR A 343 5.54 6.42 9.17
C TYR A 343 6.29 7.76 9.14
N THR A 344 6.54 8.30 7.93
CA THR A 344 7.23 9.57 7.77
C THR A 344 6.46 10.72 8.41
N GLY A 345 5.15 10.81 8.18
CA GLY A 345 4.30 11.83 8.77
C GLY A 345 4.28 11.78 10.30
N LYS A 346 4.34 10.57 10.89
CA LYS A 346 4.34 10.36 12.34
C LYS A 346 5.71 10.60 12.95
N ILE A 347 6.80 10.10 12.33
CA ILE A 347 8.16 10.23 12.86
C ILE A 347 8.66 11.68 12.85
N VAL A 348 8.24 12.48 11.86
CA VAL A 348 8.53 13.92 11.80
C VAL A 348 8.05 14.65 13.05
N LEU A 349 6.92 14.28 13.60
CA LEU A 349 6.41 14.84 14.86
C LEU A 349 7.05 14.20 16.09
N ALA A 350 7.31 12.90 16.06
CA ALA A 350 7.80 12.13 17.19
C ALA A 350 9.27 12.42 17.55
N LEU A 351 10.08 12.86 16.58
CA LEU A 351 11.52 13.12 16.72
C LEU A 351 11.91 14.59 16.44
N ASP A 352 11.03 15.54 16.73
CA ASP A 352 11.28 16.98 16.59
C ASP A 352 11.81 17.36 15.18
N ASN A 353 11.11 16.92 14.14
CA ASN A 353 11.40 17.24 12.74
C ASN A 353 12.78 16.73 12.24
N PRO A 354 13.06 15.42 12.29
CA PRO A 354 14.29 14.84 11.73
C PRO A 354 14.33 15.02 10.22
N THR A 355 15.52 14.89 9.64
CA THR A 355 15.65 14.68 8.18
C THR A 355 15.33 13.24 7.86
N VAL A 356 14.36 13.00 6.98
CA VAL A 356 14.01 11.66 6.50
C VAL A 356 14.63 11.44 5.12
N LEU A 357 15.50 10.45 5.00
CA LEU A 357 16.17 10.09 3.76
C LEU A 357 15.59 8.76 3.24
N VAL A 358 14.85 8.81 2.15
CA VAL A 358 14.26 7.64 1.50
C VAL A 358 15.20 7.15 0.41
N ILE A 359 15.66 5.91 0.54
CA ILE A 359 16.60 5.28 -0.39
C ILE A 359 15.86 4.20 -1.19
N THR A 360 15.91 4.33 -2.51
CA THR A 360 15.34 3.37 -3.46
C THR A 360 16.44 2.65 -4.25
N ASP A 361 16.12 1.48 -4.80
CA ASP A 361 17.09 0.67 -5.54
C ASP A 361 17.29 1.15 -6.99
N ARG A 362 16.24 1.63 -7.66
CA ARG A 362 16.27 1.98 -9.09
C ARG A 362 15.55 3.30 -9.36
N ASN A 363 16.06 4.04 -10.35
CA ASN A 363 15.48 5.32 -10.76
C ASN A 363 13.99 5.23 -11.19
N ASP A 364 13.56 4.12 -11.81
CA ASP A 364 12.16 3.96 -12.25
C ASP A 364 11.20 3.68 -11.07
N LEU A 365 11.69 3.06 -9.98
CA LEU A 365 10.93 2.85 -8.73
C LEU A 365 10.92 4.11 -7.85
N ASP A 366 11.98 4.90 -7.94
CA ASP A 366 12.12 6.19 -7.25
C ASP A 366 10.98 7.14 -7.64
N ASP A 367 10.67 7.25 -8.93
CA ASP A 367 9.60 8.12 -9.42
C ASP A 367 8.21 7.73 -8.82
N GLN A 368 7.86 6.44 -8.75
CA GLN A 368 6.54 6.02 -8.25
C GLN A 368 6.38 6.21 -6.73
N LEU A 369 7.40 5.84 -5.94
CA LEU A 369 7.37 6.04 -4.50
C LEU A 369 7.40 7.54 -4.17
N PHE A 370 8.23 8.31 -4.89
CA PHE A 370 8.28 9.76 -4.80
C PHE A 370 6.92 10.40 -5.11
N ASP A 371 6.25 9.97 -6.19
CA ASP A 371 4.91 10.46 -6.56
C ASP A 371 3.88 10.20 -5.45
N THR A 372 3.95 9.03 -4.77
CA THR A 372 3.07 8.73 -3.61
C THR A 372 3.32 9.71 -2.46
N PHE A 373 4.59 10.00 -2.14
CA PHE A 373 4.93 10.99 -1.11
C PHE A 373 4.52 12.41 -1.53
N ALA A 374 4.79 12.77 -2.78
CA ALA A 374 4.42 14.09 -3.32
C ALA A 374 2.90 14.30 -3.36
N ALA A 375 2.12 13.24 -3.63
CA ALA A 375 0.66 13.28 -3.55
C ALA A 375 0.14 13.44 -2.12
N SER A 376 0.95 13.08 -1.10
CA SER A 376 0.59 13.01 0.33
C SER A 376 1.15 14.16 1.17
N LYS A 377 1.49 15.30 0.56
CA LYS A 377 2.14 16.46 1.22
C LYS A 377 1.45 16.93 2.48
N GLN A 378 0.13 16.87 2.53
CA GLN A 378 -0.66 17.30 3.68
C GLN A 378 -0.25 16.56 4.96
N LEU A 379 -0.08 15.24 4.87
CA LEU A 379 0.34 14.43 6.02
C LEU A 379 1.83 14.65 6.35
N LEU A 380 2.68 14.81 5.35
CA LEU A 380 4.11 15.03 5.52
C LEU A 380 4.45 16.42 6.07
N ARG A 381 3.57 17.40 5.91
CA ARG A 381 3.75 18.82 6.30
C ARG A 381 4.94 19.50 5.64
N GLN A 382 5.48 18.89 4.59
CA GLN A 382 6.62 19.39 3.82
C GLN A 382 6.64 18.74 2.44
N ASP A 383 7.29 19.40 1.48
CA ASP A 383 7.47 18.88 0.14
C ASP A 383 8.64 17.88 0.10
N PRO A 384 8.45 16.67 -0.43
CA PRO A 384 9.57 15.77 -0.69
C PRO A 384 10.45 16.32 -1.82
N VAL A 385 11.76 16.10 -1.71
CA VAL A 385 12.75 16.56 -2.68
C VAL A 385 13.56 15.37 -3.17
N GLN A 386 13.69 15.20 -4.48
CA GLN A 386 14.52 14.16 -5.09
C GLN A 386 15.91 14.72 -5.40
N ALA A 387 16.95 14.14 -4.80
CA ALA A 387 18.33 14.52 -5.11
C ALA A 387 18.72 14.01 -6.50
N THR A 388 19.14 14.90 -7.39
CA THR A 388 19.55 14.57 -8.77
C THR A 388 20.92 13.91 -8.81
N ASP A 389 21.84 14.39 -7.98
CA ASP A 389 23.21 13.93 -7.92
C ASP A 389 23.75 13.92 -6.47
N ARG A 390 24.96 13.45 -6.29
CA ARG A 390 25.64 13.35 -4.98
C ARG A 390 25.89 14.71 -4.34
N LYS A 391 26.24 15.73 -5.14
CA LYS A 391 26.50 17.07 -4.65
C LYS A 391 25.25 17.70 -4.05
N GLN A 392 24.12 17.58 -4.76
CA GLN A 392 22.83 18.05 -4.27
C GLN A 392 22.41 17.29 -3.00
N LEU A 393 22.60 15.94 -2.97
CA LEU A 393 22.35 15.15 -1.76
C LEU A 393 23.13 15.67 -0.56
N LYS A 394 24.43 15.97 -0.73
CA LYS A 394 25.29 16.54 0.30
C LYS A 394 24.79 17.91 0.77
N ASP A 395 24.36 18.76 -0.16
CA ASP A 395 23.83 20.09 0.16
C ASP A 395 22.49 20.02 0.92
N LEU A 396 21.59 19.13 0.52
CA LEU A 396 20.32 18.88 1.21
C LEU A 396 20.54 18.36 2.65
N LEU A 397 21.56 17.53 2.87
CA LEU A 397 21.90 16.97 4.18
C LEU A 397 22.60 17.98 5.11
N LYS A 398 23.00 19.16 4.63
CA LYS A 398 23.56 20.24 5.48
C LYS A 398 22.51 20.98 6.29
N VAL A 399 21.24 20.86 5.94
CA VAL A 399 20.13 21.49 6.68
C VAL A 399 20.02 20.84 8.05
N ASN A 400 19.95 21.65 9.12
CA ASN A 400 20.04 21.16 10.51
C ASN A 400 18.87 20.28 10.97
N SER A 401 17.67 20.46 10.41
CA SER A 401 16.50 19.64 10.72
C SER A 401 15.48 19.70 9.61
N GLY A 402 14.58 18.72 9.55
CA GLY A 402 13.53 18.62 8.54
C GLY A 402 14.04 18.16 7.18
N GLY A 403 13.12 18.05 6.24
CA GLY A 403 13.33 17.57 4.89
C GLY A 403 13.01 16.08 4.71
N VAL A 404 12.23 15.79 3.66
CA VAL A 404 12.03 14.44 3.13
C VAL A 404 12.78 14.37 1.81
N ILE A 405 13.90 13.64 1.81
CA ILE A 405 14.86 13.59 0.69
C ILE A 405 14.82 12.21 0.07
N PHE A 406 14.65 12.15 -1.24
CA PHE A 406 14.72 10.92 -2.03
C PHE A 406 16.07 10.80 -2.71
N THR A 407 16.61 9.59 -2.71
CA THR A 407 17.86 9.28 -3.40
C THR A 407 17.91 7.80 -3.78
N THR A 408 18.75 7.46 -4.75
CA THR A 408 19.01 6.07 -5.11
C THR A 408 20.28 5.56 -4.46
N ILE A 409 20.31 4.24 -4.22
CA ILE A 409 21.43 3.58 -3.56
C ILE A 409 22.75 3.74 -4.33
N GLN A 410 22.70 3.88 -5.65
CA GLN A 410 23.87 4.05 -6.51
C GLN A 410 24.64 5.35 -6.21
N LYS A 411 23.98 6.36 -5.61
CA LYS A 411 24.65 7.61 -5.23
C LYS A 411 25.60 7.46 -4.05
N PHE A 412 25.55 6.32 -3.35
CA PHE A 412 26.48 5.94 -2.28
C PHE A 412 27.66 5.09 -2.76
N GLN A 413 27.85 4.92 -4.08
CA GLN A 413 29.03 4.23 -4.61
C GLN A 413 30.22 5.18 -4.64
N PRO A 414 31.41 4.83 -4.11
CA PRO A 414 32.62 5.65 -4.22
C PRO A 414 32.99 5.91 -5.68
N GLU A 415 33.52 7.09 -5.98
CA GLU A 415 34.07 7.42 -7.30
C GLU A 415 35.43 6.75 -7.48
N GLU A 416 36.26 6.78 -6.42
CA GLU A 416 37.57 6.14 -6.37
C GLU A 416 37.75 5.44 -5.02
N GLY A 417 38.46 4.29 -5.04
CA GLY A 417 38.78 3.55 -3.82
C GLY A 417 37.62 2.79 -3.18
N ASN A 418 37.75 2.49 -1.88
CA ASN A 418 36.88 1.61 -1.12
C ASN A 418 36.18 2.28 0.07
N VAL A 419 36.30 3.57 0.21
CA VAL A 419 35.73 4.36 1.33
C VAL A 419 34.84 5.46 0.74
N PHE A 420 33.63 5.57 1.27
CA PHE A 420 32.74 6.67 0.91
C PHE A 420 32.97 7.85 1.89
N GLU A 421 32.93 9.07 1.37
CA GLU A 421 33.05 10.26 2.22
C GLU A 421 31.87 10.41 3.19
N THR A 422 32.09 10.88 4.39
CA THR A 422 31.02 11.21 5.34
C THR A 422 30.24 12.42 4.82
N LEU A 423 28.97 12.22 4.52
CA LEU A 423 28.05 13.28 4.07
C LEU A 423 27.51 14.09 5.25
N SER A 424 27.23 13.40 6.36
CA SER A 424 26.74 14.04 7.59
C SER A 424 27.00 13.17 8.82
N THR A 425 27.38 13.80 9.93
CA THR A 425 27.53 13.17 11.25
C THR A 425 26.33 13.42 12.16
N ARG A 426 25.26 13.98 11.65
CA ARG A 426 24.05 14.29 12.40
C ARG A 426 23.35 13.01 12.89
N GLU A 427 22.82 13.06 14.10
CA GLU A 427 22.08 11.97 14.74
C GLU A 427 20.57 11.98 14.43
N ASN A 428 20.03 13.13 14.01
CA ASN A 428 18.62 13.32 13.68
C ASN A 428 18.32 13.07 12.20
N ILE A 429 18.96 12.07 11.60
CA ILE A 429 18.68 11.57 10.25
C ILE A 429 18.09 10.18 10.38
N ILE A 430 16.92 9.99 9.77
CA ILE A 430 16.24 8.70 9.67
C ILE A 430 16.33 8.23 8.22
N VAL A 431 16.93 7.08 8.00
CA VAL A 431 17.05 6.45 6.68
C VAL A 431 15.97 5.39 6.53
N ILE A 432 15.13 5.55 5.53
CA ILE A 432 14.15 4.55 5.09
C ILE A 432 14.70 3.88 3.84
N ALA A 433 14.94 2.58 3.88
CA ALA A 433 15.36 1.82 2.71
C ALA A 433 14.18 0.99 2.18
N ASP A 434 13.80 1.22 0.91
CA ASP A 434 12.86 0.34 0.22
C ASP A 434 13.59 -0.90 -0.31
N GLU A 435 12.89 -2.03 -0.37
CA GLU A 435 13.42 -3.34 -0.76
C GLU A 435 14.71 -3.74 0.00
N ALA A 436 14.68 -3.57 1.33
CA ALA A 436 15.82 -3.73 2.24
C ALA A 436 16.50 -5.12 2.19
N HIS A 437 15.81 -6.15 1.69
CA HIS A 437 16.31 -7.53 1.57
C HIS A 437 17.35 -7.73 0.46
N ARG A 438 17.58 -6.75 -0.43
CA ARG A 438 18.48 -6.95 -1.55
C ARG A 438 19.94 -7.10 -1.10
N THR A 439 20.65 -8.06 -1.68
CA THR A 439 22.05 -8.40 -1.38
C THR A 439 23.03 -7.23 -1.51
N GLN A 440 22.67 -6.19 -2.26
CA GLN A 440 23.46 -4.94 -2.36
C GLN A 440 23.57 -4.19 -1.02
N TYR A 441 22.71 -4.45 -0.04
CA TYR A 441 22.81 -3.88 1.31
C TYR A 441 23.81 -4.59 2.23
N GLY A 442 24.68 -5.51 1.70
CA GLY A 442 25.66 -6.24 2.50
C GLY A 442 26.88 -5.42 2.93
N PHE A 443 27.57 -5.92 3.97
CA PHE A 443 28.89 -5.44 4.41
C PHE A 443 30.04 -6.23 3.81
N SER A 444 29.76 -7.35 3.15
CA SER A 444 30.77 -8.27 2.64
C SER A 444 31.64 -7.63 1.56
N ALA A 445 32.94 -7.85 1.66
CA ALA A 445 33.92 -7.45 0.65
C ALA A 445 33.89 -8.45 -0.52
N LYS A 446 33.74 -7.96 -1.74
CA LYS A 446 33.87 -8.77 -2.97
C LYS A 446 35.05 -8.27 -3.77
N THR A 447 35.87 -9.20 -4.29
CA THR A 447 36.95 -8.88 -5.21
C THR A 447 36.40 -8.90 -6.63
N VAL A 448 36.40 -7.77 -7.31
CA VAL A 448 35.99 -7.63 -8.70
C VAL A 448 37.15 -7.20 -9.59
N ASP A 449 37.04 -7.49 -10.88
CA ASP A 449 38.04 -7.04 -11.84
C ASP A 449 38.03 -5.52 -11.97
N ASP A 450 39.16 -4.88 -11.85
CA ASP A 450 39.32 -3.46 -12.15
C ASP A 450 39.59 -3.30 -13.65
N LYS A 451 38.77 -2.46 -14.29
CA LYS A 451 38.77 -2.30 -15.76
C LYS A 451 39.09 -0.86 -16.14
N ASP A 452 39.92 -0.70 -17.18
CA ASP A 452 40.17 0.62 -17.79
C ASP A 452 38.91 1.16 -18.54
N GLU A 453 39.00 2.40 -19.05
CA GLU A 453 37.91 3.03 -19.83
C GLU A 453 37.56 2.25 -21.11
N LYS A 454 38.41 1.34 -21.56
CA LYS A 454 38.23 0.48 -22.73
C LYS A 454 37.68 -0.90 -22.37
N GLY A 455 37.45 -1.17 -21.06
CA GLY A 455 36.89 -2.42 -20.55
C GLY A 455 37.94 -3.54 -20.34
N ASN A 456 39.25 -3.27 -20.49
CA ASN A 456 40.32 -4.26 -20.23
C ASN A 456 40.55 -4.38 -18.72
N VAL A 457 40.80 -5.62 -18.25
CA VAL A 457 41.13 -5.87 -16.84
C VAL A 457 42.55 -5.38 -16.57
N ILE A 458 42.70 -4.38 -15.71
CA ILE A 458 43.97 -3.79 -15.31
C ILE A 458 44.43 -4.25 -13.91
N GLY A 459 43.51 -4.90 -13.15
CA GLY A 459 43.81 -5.39 -11.81
C GLY A 459 42.57 -5.99 -11.13
N LYS A 460 42.65 -6.17 -9.81
CA LYS A 460 41.51 -6.56 -8.96
C LYS A 460 41.30 -5.51 -7.90
N LYS A 461 40.05 -5.10 -7.68
CA LYS A 461 39.67 -4.20 -6.60
C LYS A 461 38.67 -4.84 -5.67
N ILE A 462 38.72 -4.46 -4.39
CA ILE A 462 37.77 -4.88 -3.39
C ILE A 462 36.59 -3.87 -3.43
N VAL A 463 35.37 -4.37 -3.55
CA VAL A 463 34.15 -3.59 -3.48
C VAL A 463 33.31 -4.12 -2.32
N TYR A 464 32.78 -3.22 -1.53
CA TYR A 464 31.85 -3.57 -0.45
C TYR A 464 30.40 -3.41 -0.91
N GLY A 465 29.48 -4.01 -0.18
CA GLY A 465 28.06 -3.76 -0.38
C GLY A 465 27.66 -2.32 0.00
N PHE A 466 26.59 -1.81 -0.59
CA PHE A 466 26.15 -0.42 -0.39
C PHE A 466 25.83 -0.07 1.07
N ALA A 467 25.47 -1.06 1.89
CA ALA A 467 25.23 -0.85 3.31
C ALA A 467 26.43 -0.27 4.05
N LYS A 468 27.64 -0.75 3.71
CA LYS A 468 28.86 -0.18 4.27
C LYS A 468 29.02 1.28 3.86
N TYR A 469 28.87 1.57 2.59
CA TYR A 469 29.02 2.94 2.08
C TYR A 469 27.96 3.90 2.64
N MET A 470 26.73 3.44 2.83
CA MET A 470 25.69 4.23 3.51
C MET A 470 26.05 4.52 4.97
N ARG A 471 26.57 3.52 5.69
CA ARG A 471 27.03 3.70 7.08
C ARG A 471 28.26 4.61 7.16
N ASP A 472 29.19 4.54 6.21
CA ASP A 472 30.33 5.45 6.12
C ASP A 472 29.84 6.90 5.86
N ALA A 473 28.85 7.07 4.97
CA ALA A 473 28.28 8.35 4.62
C ALA A 473 27.47 8.99 5.77
N LEU A 474 26.74 8.19 6.53
CA LEU A 474 25.80 8.60 7.57
C LEU A 474 25.99 7.74 8.84
N PRO A 475 27.11 7.84 9.54
CA PRO A 475 27.47 6.92 10.63
C PRO A 475 26.51 6.96 11.82
N ASN A 476 25.87 8.10 12.07
CA ASN A 476 24.99 8.33 13.22
C ASN A 476 23.49 8.30 12.87
N ALA A 477 23.13 8.04 11.61
CA ALA A 477 21.75 7.92 11.18
C ALA A 477 21.10 6.65 11.71
N THR A 478 19.79 6.69 11.94
CA THR A 478 18.98 5.51 12.29
C THR A 478 18.35 4.91 11.02
N TYR A 479 18.45 3.60 10.86
CA TYR A 479 18.06 2.90 9.66
C TYR A 479 16.83 2.02 9.88
N LEU A 480 15.82 2.16 9.04
CA LEU A 480 14.61 1.34 8.99
C LEU A 480 14.45 0.78 7.58
N GLY A 481 14.25 -0.54 7.48
CA GLY A 481 14.01 -1.23 6.21
C GLY A 481 12.53 -1.49 5.97
N PHE A 482 12.08 -1.34 4.73
CA PHE A 482 10.81 -1.88 4.24
C PHE A 482 11.09 -2.90 3.15
N THR A 483 10.34 -4.01 3.15
CA THR A 483 10.51 -5.07 2.16
C THR A 483 9.18 -5.74 1.82
N GLY A 484 9.05 -6.18 0.57
CA GLY A 484 7.92 -7.00 0.10
C GLY A 484 8.16 -8.50 0.22
N THR A 485 9.40 -8.89 0.54
CA THR A 485 9.84 -10.27 0.62
C THR A 485 10.54 -10.53 1.94
N PRO A 486 10.47 -11.76 2.49
CA PRO A 486 11.19 -12.09 3.70
C PRO A 486 12.70 -12.03 3.50
N ILE A 487 13.40 -11.85 4.61
CA ILE A 487 14.86 -11.94 4.66
C ILE A 487 15.22 -13.42 4.74
N GLU A 488 16.10 -13.89 3.88
CA GLU A 488 16.59 -15.27 3.93
C GLU A 488 17.28 -15.58 5.26
N SER A 489 17.09 -16.78 5.78
CA SER A 489 17.71 -17.21 7.05
C SER A 489 19.25 -17.18 6.99
N THR A 490 19.81 -17.27 5.79
CA THR A 490 21.23 -17.16 5.50
C THR A 490 21.71 -15.71 5.34
N ASP A 491 20.81 -14.74 5.19
CA ASP A 491 21.15 -13.32 5.09
C ASP A 491 21.42 -12.74 6.49
N VAL A 492 22.70 -12.67 6.82
CA VAL A 492 23.20 -12.02 8.04
C VAL A 492 23.38 -10.51 7.86
N ASN A 493 23.30 -9.99 6.63
CA ASN A 493 23.61 -8.60 6.32
C ASN A 493 22.44 -7.67 6.62
N THR A 494 21.23 -8.01 6.21
CA THR A 494 20.05 -7.16 6.41
C THR A 494 19.75 -6.92 7.90
N PRO A 495 19.74 -7.96 8.78
CA PRO A 495 19.64 -7.73 10.23
C PRO A 495 20.83 -6.95 10.81
N ALA A 496 22.02 -7.09 10.26
CA ALA A 496 23.20 -6.34 10.72
C ALA A 496 23.07 -4.84 10.44
N VAL A 497 22.40 -4.45 9.34
CA VAL A 497 22.16 -3.05 8.95
C VAL A 497 20.96 -2.46 9.65
N PHE A 498 19.82 -3.13 9.56
CA PHE A 498 18.52 -2.58 9.95
C PHE A 498 18.04 -3.10 11.31
N GLY A 499 18.48 -4.26 11.75
CA GLY A 499 17.94 -4.98 12.90
C GLY A 499 16.92 -6.05 12.49
N ASN A 500 16.20 -6.58 13.49
CA ASN A 500 15.21 -7.64 13.31
C ASN A 500 13.89 -7.12 12.73
N TYR A 501 12.98 -8.05 12.42
CA TYR A 501 11.62 -7.69 12.03
C TYR A 501 10.88 -6.90 13.11
N VAL A 502 10.28 -5.79 12.70
CA VAL A 502 9.37 -4.98 13.51
C VAL A 502 7.94 -5.43 13.31
N ASP A 503 7.60 -5.79 12.07
CA ASP A 503 6.26 -6.27 11.71
C ASP A 503 6.33 -7.19 10.50
N ILE A 504 5.40 -8.16 10.48
CA ILE A 504 5.25 -9.12 9.38
C ILE A 504 3.78 -9.14 8.94
N TYR A 505 3.56 -8.86 7.65
CA TYR A 505 2.27 -9.01 6.99
C TYR A 505 2.49 -9.77 5.68
N ASP A 506 2.28 -11.07 5.74
CA ASP A 506 2.59 -12.00 4.66
C ASP A 506 1.50 -12.05 3.57
N ILE A 507 1.75 -12.83 2.53
CA ILE A 507 0.84 -12.94 1.38
C ILE A 507 -0.45 -13.72 1.73
N ALA A 508 -0.39 -14.72 2.62
CA ALA A 508 -1.55 -15.48 3.03
C ALA A 508 -2.51 -14.61 3.84
N GLN A 509 -1.98 -13.83 4.79
CA GLN A 509 -2.73 -12.84 5.54
C GLN A 509 -3.35 -11.79 4.64
N ALA A 510 -2.58 -11.28 3.66
CA ALA A 510 -3.06 -10.27 2.72
C ALA A 510 -4.21 -10.80 1.84
N VAL A 511 -4.21 -12.09 1.47
CA VAL A 511 -5.31 -12.73 0.75
C VAL A 511 -6.53 -12.92 1.65
N GLU A 512 -6.33 -13.36 2.90
CA GLU A 512 -7.42 -13.53 3.86
C GLU A 512 -8.11 -12.20 4.19
N ASP A 513 -7.34 -11.11 4.24
CA ASP A 513 -7.84 -9.76 4.48
C ASP A 513 -8.50 -9.13 3.25
N GLY A 514 -8.37 -9.74 2.07
CA GLY A 514 -8.81 -9.15 0.83
C GLY A 514 -7.98 -7.93 0.41
N ALA A 515 -6.77 -7.75 0.95
CA ALA A 515 -5.83 -6.73 0.51
C ALA A 515 -5.15 -7.11 -0.82
N THR A 516 -5.03 -8.42 -1.06
CA THR A 516 -4.61 -9.01 -2.33
C THR A 516 -5.56 -10.13 -2.74
N VAL A 517 -5.47 -10.61 -3.99
CA VAL A 517 -6.27 -11.75 -4.46
C VAL A 517 -5.44 -13.04 -4.47
N ARG A 518 -6.12 -14.18 -4.47
CA ARG A 518 -5.48 -15.50 -4.60
C ARG A 518 -4.72 -15.62 -5.91
N ILE A 519 -3.73 -16.52 -5.94
CA ILE A 519 -2.91 -16.83 -7.10
C ILE A 519 -3.27 -18.23 -7.57
N PHE A 520 -3.65 -18.34 -8.85
CA PHE A 520 -3.87 -19.60 -9.52
C PHE A 520 -2.68 -19.89 -10.44
N TYR A 521 -2.29 -21.15 -10.51
CA TYR A 521 -1.16 -21.59 -11.33
C TYR A 521 -1.59 -22.63 -12.33
N GLU A 522 -1.19 -22.42 -13.59
CA GLU A 522 -1.46 -23.34 -14.69
C GLU A 522 -0.17 -23.66 -15.45
N SER A 523 0.23 -24.92 -15.46
CA SER A 523 1.38 -25.39 -16.26
C SER A 523 0.94 -25.75 -17.68
N ARG A 524 1.65 -25.21 -18.68
CA ARG A 524 1.42 -25.49 -20.10
C ARG A 524 2.61 -26.15 -20.82
N LEU A 525 3.48 -26.78 -20.07
CA LEU A 525 4.66 -27.49 -20.58
C LEU A 525 4.34 -28.52 -21.67
N ALA A 526 3.32 -29.34 -21.46
CA ALA A 526 2.95 -30.39 -22.40
C ALA A 526 2.50 -29.87 -23.78
N LYS A 527 2.00 -28.63 -23.85
CA LYS A 527 1.56 -27.98 -25.09
C LYS A 527 2.71 -27.42 -25.93
N VAL A 528 3.86 -27.17 -25.32
CA VAL A 528 4.95 -26.39 -25.92
C VAL A 528 6.21 -27.21 -26.19
N LYS A 529 6.27 -28.45 -25.71
CA LYS A 529 7.39 -29.42 -25.92
C LYS A 529 8.78 -28.78 -25.65
N LEU A 530 9.10 -28.50 -24.41
CA LEU A 530 10.50 -28.32 -24.00
C LEU A 530 11.15 -29.72 -24.02
N THR A 531 12.31 -29.86 -24.66
CA THR A 531 13.09 -31.12 -24.64
C THR A 531 13.56 -31.43 -23.23
N GLU A 532 13.78 -32.71 -22.89
CA GLU A 532 14.33 -33.08 -21.57
C GLU A 532 15.65 -32.38 -21.30
N GLU A 533 16.53 -32.25 -22.33
CA GLU A 533 17.77 -31.43 -22.24
C GLU A 533 17.51 -29.97 -21.86
N GLY A 534 16.40 -29.38 -22.32
CA GLY A 534 16.01 -28.00 -21.96
C GLY A 534 15.57 -27.89 -20.51
N LYS A 535 14.89 -28.90 -19.96
CA LYS A 535 14.50 -28.95 -18.55
C LYS A 535 15.72 -29.12 -17.65
N GLU A 536 16.61 -30.06 -17.97
CA GLU A 536 17.87 -30.26 -17.24
C GLU A 536 18.73 -28.99 -17.23
N LEU A 537 18.80 -28.26 -18.36
CA LEU A 537 19.52 -26.98 -18.44
C LEU A 537 18.87 -25.88 -17.60
N VAL A 538 17.54 -25.86 -17.45
CA VAL A 538 16.84 -24.93 -16.55
C VAL A 538 17.22 -25.25 -15.12
N ASP A 539 17.17 -26.51 -14.69
CA ASP A 539 17.47 -26.95 -13.33
C ASP A 539 18.96 -26.72 -13.00
N GLU A 540 19.88 -27.05 -13.93
CA GLU A 540 21.32 -26.84 -13.73
C GLU A 540 21.76 -25.35 -13.69
N LEU A 541 21.12 -24.48 -14.49
CA LEU A 541 21.41 -23.05 -14.49
C LEU A 541 21.06 -22.43 -13.14
N ASP A 542 20.08 -23.00 -12.51
CA ASP A 542 19.55 -22.58 -11.25
C ASP A 542 20.54 -22.84 -10.10
N ASP A 543 21.15 -24.02 -10.06
CA ASP A 543 22.13 -24.38 -9.03
C ASP A 543 23.45 -23.57 -9.15
N GLU A 544 23.78 -23.08 -10.37
CA GLU A 544 25.00 -22.29 -10.60
C GLU A 544 24.80 -20.78 -10.39
N LEU A 545 23.57 -20.25 -10.53
CA LEU A 545 23.29 -18.84 -10.26
C LEU A 545 23.34 -18.50 -8.77
N ASP A 546 23.18 -19.48 -7.89
CA ASP A 546 23.30 -19.34 -6.44
C ASP A 546 24.76 -19.38 -5.95
N GLN A 547 25.74 -19.75 -6.82
CA GLN A 547 27.16 -19.80 -6.46
C GLN A 547 27.90 -18.55 -6.97
N GLU A 548 28.43 -17.75 -6.05
CA GLU A 548 29.04 -16.43 -6.31
C GLU A 548 30.49 -16.47 -6.88
N ASP A 549 30.95 -17.52 -7.53
CA ASP A 549 32.35 -17.63 -8.00
C ASP A 549 32.55 -17.16 -9.45
N LEU A 550 33.67 -16.48 -9.75
CA LEU A 550 34.01 -15.92 -11.08
C LEU A 550 33.99 -16.94 -12.23
N THR A 551 34.36 -18.19 -11.94
CA THR A 551 34.29 -19.32 -12.87
C THR A 551 32.86 -19.76 -13.11
N SER A 552 31.97 -19.68 -12.12
CA SER A 552 30.54 -19.97 -12.23
C SER A 552 29.84 -18.95 -13.11
N THR A 553 30.22 -17.68 -13.06
CA THR A 553 29.60 -16.61 -13.89
C THR A 553 29.82 -16.81 -15.39
N GLN A 554 31.01 -17.34 -15.82
CA GLN A 554 31.22 -17.64 -17.24
C GLN A 554 30.47 -18.88 -17.71
N LYS A 555 30.42 -19.94 -16.87
CA LYS A 555 29.61 -21.14 -17.13
C LYS A 555 28.12 -20.81 -17.17
N ALA A 556 27.62 -20.03 -16.21
CA ALA A 556 26.24 -19.57 -16.18
C ALA A 556 25.88 -18.77 -17.44
N LYS A 557 26.76 -17.91 -17.95
CA LYS A 557 26.54 -17.19 -19.21
C LYS A 557 26.48 -18.13 -20.43
N SER A 558 27.32 -19.16 -20.47
CA SER A 558 27.29 -20.15 -21.55
C SER A 558 26.01 -20.95 -21.53
N LYS A 559 25.59 -21.46 -20.36
CA LYS A 559 24.34 -22.19 -20.19
C LYS A 559 23.12 -21.31 -20.49
N TRP A 560 23.13 -20.05 -20.06
CA TRP A 560 22.09 -19.07 -20.39
C TRP A 560 21.93 -18.92 -21.92
N THR A 561 23.05 -18.82 -22.65
CA THR A 561 23.04 -18.71 -24.11
C THR A 561 22.49 -19.98 -24.78
N GLN A 562 22.83 -21.16 -24.26
CA GLN A 562 22.29 -22.45 -24.74
C GLN A 562 20.80 -22.54 -24.47
N LEU A 563 20.36 -22.19 -23.26
CA LEU A 563 18.96 -22.19 -22.89
C LEU A 563 18.16 -21.16 -23.72
N GLU A 564 18.71 -19.97 -23.97
CA GLU A 564 18.10 -18.98 -24.86
C GLU A 564 17.92 -19.50 -26.29
N ALA A 565 18.86 -20.28 -26.80
CA ALA A 565 18.75 -20.87 -28.12
C ALA A 565 17.63 -21.94 -28.17
N LEU A 566 17.49 -22.75 -27.11
CA LEU A 566 16.44 -23.77 -27.00
C LEU A 566 15.05 -23.15 -26.83
N ILE A 567 14.92 -22.19 -25.90
CA ILE A 567 13.66 -21.49 -25.61
C ILE A 567 13.22 -20.66 -26.81
N GLY A 568 14.15 -19.97 -27.49
CA GLY A 568 13.92 -19.14 -28.67
C GLY A 568 13.79 -19.92 -29.97
N GLY A 569 13.60 -21.24 -29.95
CA GLY A 569 13.36 -22.02 -31.18
C GLY A 569 12.09 -21.54 -31.91
N LYS A 570 12.20 -21.27 -33.22
CA LYS A 570 11.12 -20.67 -34.03
C LYS A 570 9.77 -21.38 -33.87
N GLN A 571 9.78 -22.73 -33.92
CA GLN A 571 8.53 -23.54 -33.80
C GLN A 571 7.94 -23.39 -32.38
N ARG A 572 8.77 -23.35 -31.34
CA ARG A 572 8.33 -23.19 -29.96
C ARG A 572 7.69 -21.81 -29.76
N VAL A 573 8.33 -20.74 -30.25
CA VAL A 573 7.80 -19.37 -30.17
C VAL A 573 6.44 -19.26 -30.88
N GLN A 574 6.28 -19.93 -32.04
CA GLN A 574 4.98 -19.98 -32.74
C GLN A 574 3.91 -20.72 -31.94
N ASN A 575 4.26 -21.84 -31.32
CA ASN A 575 3.33 -22.61 -30.49
C ASN A 575 2.88 -21.81 -29.26
N ILE A 576 3.82 -21.12 -28.59
CA ILE A 576 3.52 -20.23 -27.46
C ILE A 576 2.62 -19.09 -27.91
N ALA A 577 2.91 -18.45 -29.05
CA ALA A 577 2.09 -17.38 -29.59
C ALA A 577 0.64 -17.84 -29.84
N ALA A 578 0.46 -19.01 -30.44
CA ALA A 578 -0.87 -19.59 -30.70
C ALA A 578 -1.62 -19.90 -29.39
N ASP A 579 -0.92 -20.49 -28.42
CA ASP A 579 -1.51 -20.81 -27.11
C ASP A 579 -1.89 -19.54 -26.33
N ILE A 580 -1.02 -18.50 -26.28
CA ILE A 580 -1.32 -17.23 -25.64
C ILE A 580 -2.53 -16.56 -26.27
N VAL A 581 -2.58 -16.48 -27.61
CA VAL A 581 -3.71 -15.86 -28.32
C VAL A 581 -5.01 -16.58 -28.01
N GLY A 582 -5.04 -17.90 -28.09
CA GLY A 582 -6.23 -18.70 -27.80
C GLY A 582 -6.67 -18.54 -26.33
N HIS A 583 -5.76 -18.73 -25.40
CA HIS A 583 -6.03 -18.64 -23.97
C HIS A 583 -6.47 -17.22 -23.56
N PHE A 584 -5.76 -16.19 -24.00
CA PHE A 584 -6.08 -14.81 -23.64
C PHE A 584 -7.45 -14.39 -24.20
N THR A 585 -7.77 -14.78 -25.44
CA THR A 585 -9.08 -14.50 -26.05
C THR A 585 -10.22 -15.13 -25.25
N GLN A 586 -10.11 -16.44 -24.93
CA GLN A 586 -11.11 -17.14 -24.10
C GLN A 586 -11.27 -16.49 -22.71
N ARG A 587 -10.15 -16.07 -22.11
CA ARG A 587 -10.19 -15.47 -20.79
C ARG A 587 -10.87 -14.09 -20.79
N GLN A 588 -10.70 -13.30 -21.86
CA GLN A 588 -11.39 -12.02 -22.03
C GLN A 588 -12.93 -12.16 -22.13
N GLU A 589 -13.44 -13.30 -22.60
CA GLU A 589 -14.87 -13.58 -22.63
C GLU A 589 -15.46 -13.75 -21.24
N VAL A 590 -14.68 -14.30 -20.30
CA VAL A 590 -15.11 -14.55 -18.92
C VAL A 590 -14.85 -13.38 -18.02
N PHE A 591 -13.66 -12.77 -18.11
CA PHE A 591 -13.22 -11.67 -17.28
C PHE A 591 -12.32 -10.73 -18.07
N GLN A 592 -12.85 -9.53 -18.36
CA GLN A 592 -12.07 -8.51 -19.07
C GLN A 592 -10.97 -7.94 -18.19
N GLY A 593 -9.75 -7.92 -18.70
CA GLY A 593 -8.60 -7.38 -17.99
C GLY A 593 -7.33 -7.46 -18.82
N LYS A 594 -6.19 -7.18 -18.19
CA LYS A 594 -4.91 -7.05 -18.87
C LYS A 594 -3.97 -8.21 -18.56
N GLY A 595 -3.02 -8.45 -19.46
CA GLY A 595 -2.03 -9.52 -19.33
C GLY A 595 -0.61 -9.04 -19.55
N MET A 596 0.34 -9.75 -18.95
CA MET A 596 1.77 -9.52 -19.15
C MET A 596 2.45 -10.83 -19.55
N ILE A 597 3.33 -10.76 -20.53
CA ILE A 597 4.15 -11.87 -21.00
C ILE A 597 5.60 -11.58 -20.62
N VAL A 598 6.22 -12.46 -19.83
CA VAL A 598 7.61 -12.36 -19.42
C VAL A 598 8.46 -13.26 -20.31
N SER A 599 9.30 -12.67 -21.12
CA SER A 599 10.17 -13.35 -22.07
C SER A 599 11.61 -13.40 -21.57
N MET A 600 12.32 -14.47 -21.91
CA MET A 600 13.72 -14.69 -21.48
C MET A 600 14.67 -13.65 -22.03
N SER A 601 14.50 -13.21 -23.26
CA SER A 601 15.38 -12.22 -23.89
C SER A 601 14.61 -11.22 -24.75
N ARG A 602 15.32 -10.12 -25.09
CA ARG A 602 14.76 -9.06 -25.95
C ARG A 602 14.45 -9.59 -27.36
N ARG A 603 15.30 -10.48 -27.87
CA ARG A 603 15.13 -11.14 -29.17
C ARG A 603 13.86 -12.00 -29.18
N ILE A 604 13.70 -12.87 -28.17
CA ILE A 604 12.53 -13.74 -28.04
C ILE A 604 11.26 -12.89 -27.86
N ALA A 605 11.32 -11.77 -27.10
CA ALA A 605 10.20 -10.85 -26.95
C ALA A 605 9.73 -10.26 -28.31
N ALA A 606 10.67 -9.86 -29.15
CA ALA A 606 10.37 -9.35 -30.50
C ALA A 606 9.81 -10.46 -31.44
N GLU A 607 10.41 -11.64 -31.42
CA GLU A 607 9.96 -12.80 -32.20
C GLU A 607 8.55 -13.24 -31.78
N LEU A 608 8.27 -13.29 -30.48
CA LEU A 608 6.95 -13.63 -29.92
C LEU A 608 5.90 -12.58 -30.32
N TYR A 609 6.24 -11.29 -30.25
CA TYR A 609 5.36 -10.23 -30.73
C TYR A 609 5.01 -10.42 -32.21
N ASN A 610 6.00 -10.65 -33.06
CA ASN A 610 5.78 -10.87 -34.48
C ASN A 610 4.92 -12.12 -34.75
N ALA A 611 5.12 -13.19 -33.98
CA ALA A 611 4.31 -14.42 -34.10
C ALA A 611 2.86 -14.20 -33.65
N ILE A 612 2.62 -13.45 -32.58
CA ILE A 612 1.26 -13.10 -32.10
C ILE A 612 0.56 -12.21 -33.14
N VAL A 613 1.23 -11.20 -33.65
CA VAL A 613 0.67 -10.29 -34.67
C VAL A 613 0.40 -11.02 -35.99
N ALA A 614 1.19 -12.02 -36.35
CA ALA A 614 0.89 -12.85 -37.51
C ALA A 614 -0.43 -13.64 -37.39
N ILE A 615 -0.82 -14.01 -36.14
CA ILE A 615 -2.10 -14.70 -35.85
C ILE A 615 -3.25 -13.68 -35.72
N LYS A 616 -2.99 -12.52 -35.10
CA LYS A 616 -3.94 -11.44 -34.80
C LYS A 616 -3.42 -10.09 -35.31
N PRO A 617 -3.44 -9.84 -36.64
CA PRO A 617 -2.92 -8.60 -37.21
C PRO A 617 -3.60 -7.33 -36.64
N GLU A 618 -4.88 -7.42 -36.29
CA GLU A 618 -5.67 -6.35 -35.72
C GLU A 618 -5.22 -5.90 -34.34
N TRP A 619 -4.35 -6.68 -33.67
CA TRP A 619 -3.77 -6.28 -32.37
C TRP A 619 -2.58 -5.32 -32.54
N HIS A 620 -2.00 -5.26 -33.73
CA HIS A 620 -0.85 -4.42 -34.04
C HIS A 620 -1.23 -2.98 -34.30
N SER A 621 -0.34 -2.06 -33.96
CA SER A 621 -0.31 -0.69 -34.43
C SER A 621 1.10 -0.13 -34.28
N ASP A 622 1.60 0.61 -35.29
CA ASP A 622 2.86 1.34 -35.21
C ASP A 622 2.74 2.57 -34.29
N ASP A 623 1.54 3.12 -34.14
CA ASP A 623 1.27 4.20 -33.19
C ASP A 623 1.33 3.66 -31.76
N LEU A 624 2.20 4.21 -30.94
CA LEU A 624 2.33 3.85 -29.52
C LEU A 624 1.06 4.17 -28.71
N LYS A 625 0.20 5.04 -29.20
CA LYS A 625 -1.09 5.38 -28.59
C LYS A 625 -2.20 4.40 -28.95
N LYS A 626 -1.94 3.44 -29.85
CA LYS A 626 -2.93 2.48 -30.37
C LYS A 626 -2.41 1.05 -30.27
N GLY A 627 -3.33 0.09 -30.50
CA GLY A 627 -3.07 -1.33 -30.57
C GLY A 627 -3.13 -2.04 -29.22
N LYS A 628 -3.53 -3.32 -29.29
CA LYS A 628 -3.80 -4.19 -28.12
C LYS A 628 -2.54 -4.78 -27.50
N ILE A 629 -1.42 -4.87 -28.24
CA ILE A 629 -0.18 -5.47 -27.78
C ILE A 629 1.02 -4.55 -28.02
N LYS A 630 1.93 -4.46 -27.05
CA LYS A 630 3.21 -3.72 -27.17
C LYS A 630 4.35 -4.48 -26.51
N VAL A 631 5.58 -4.26 -27.02
CA VAL A 631 6.82 -4.70 -26.38
C VAL A 631 7.40 -3.54 -25.60
N ILE A 632 7.80 -3.78 -24.36
CA ILE A 632 8.41 -2.76 -23.49
C ILE A 632 9.90 -3.06 -23.36
N MET A 633 10.72 -2.27 -24.02
CA MET A 633 12.18 -2.40 -23.92
C MET A 633 12.91 -1.07 -24.09
N THR A 634 14.11 -1.00 -23.53
CA THR A 634 15.05 0.13 -23.72
C THR A 634 15.92 -0.12 -24.95
N SER A 635 16.59 0.92 -25.43
CA SER A 635 17.66 0.81 -26.43
C SER A 635 18.92 0.19 -25.83
N ALA A 636 19.65 -0.58 -26.64
CA ALA A 636 21.04 -0.96 -26.36
C ALA A 636 21.87 -0.79 -27.62
N SER A 637 23.15 -0.45 -27.45
CA SER A 637 24.07 -0.20 -28.57
C SER A 637 24.36 -1.43 -29.44
N SER A 638 24.10 -2.63 -28.89
CA SER A 638 24.25 -3.92 -29.58
C SER A 638 23.03 -4.36 -30.38
N ASP A 639 21.92 -3.59 -30.36
CA ASP A 639 20.68 -3.98 -31.01
C ASP A 639 20.75 -3.78 -32.54
N GLY A 640 20.35 -4.81 -33.26
CA GLY A 640 20.16 -4.73 -34.72
C GLY A 640 18.84 -4.06 -35.11
N PRO A 641 18.61 -3.84 -36.42
CA PRO A 641 17.42 -3.15 -36.93
C PRO A 641 16.09 -3.77 -36.49
N GLU A 642 16.06 -5.08 -36.28
CA GLU A 642 14.86 -5.83 -35.85
C GLU A 642 14.39 -5.46 -34.44
N LEU A 643 15.32 -5.15 -33.54
CA LEU A 643 15.02 -4.72 -32.18
C LEU A 643 14.81 -3.22 -32.08
N ALA A 644 15.44 -2.45 -32.97
CA ALA A 644 15.38 -0.98 -32.95
C ALA A 644 13.94 -0.45 -33.05
N LYS A 645 13.06 -1.13 -33.77
CA LYS A 645 11.63 -0.76 -33.93
C LYS A 645 10.83 -0.83 -32.62
N PHE A 646 11.31 -1.55 -31.61
CA PHE A 646 10.67 -1.68 -30.29
C PHE A 646 11.30 -0.78 -29.24
N HIS A 647 12.32 0.01 -29.58
CA HIS A 647 12.94 0.93 -28.64
C HIS A 647 11.95 2.01 -28.19
N THR A 648 11.97 2.29 -26.89
CA THR A 648 11.14 3.33 -26.29
C THR A 648 11.97 4.26 -25.42
N THR A 649 11.66 5.55 -25.47
CA THR A 649 12.21 6.55 -24.53
C THR A 649 11.57 6.40 -23.14
N LYS A 650 12.10 7.08 -22.12
CA LYS A 650 11.51 7.09 -20.76
C LYS A 650 10.07 7.64 -20.81
N GLU A 651 9.82 8.69 -21.57
CA GLU A 651 8.50 9.32 -21.73
C GLU A 651 7.50 8.39 -22.45
N GLN A 652 7.93 7.73 -23.52
CA GLN A 652 7.10 6.75 -24.23
C GLN A 652 6.73 5.57 -23.32
N ARG A 653 7.67 5.07 -22.52
CA ARG A 653 7.37 4.00 -21.54
C ARG A 653 6.41 4.46 -20.46
N ARG A 654 6.51 5.73 -20.00
CA ARG A 654 5.56 6.31 -19.07
C ARG A 654 4.15 6.36 -19.66
N MET A 655 4.02 6.81 -20.92
CA MET A 655 2.74 6.81 -21.65
C MET A 655 2.17 5.39 -21.78
N LEU A 656 2.98 4.41 -22.18
CA LEU A 656 2.55 3.00 -22.26
C LEU A 656 2.14 2.43 -20.90
N ALA A 657 2.81 2.85 -19.83
CA ALA A 657 2.46 2.48 -18.47
C ALA A 657 1.07 3.03 -18.08
N GLU A 658 0.79 4.29 -18.41
CA GLU A 658 -0.54 4.88 -18.14
C GLU A 658 -1.64 4.18 -18.96
N ARG A 659 -1.40 3.88 -20.24
CA ARG A 659 -2.31 3.05 -21.05
C ARG A 659 -2.57 1.68 -20.42
N MET A 660 -1.54 1.02 -19.92
CA MET A 660 -1.68 -0.31 -19.29
C MET A 660 -2.40 -0.25 -17.93
N LYS A 661 -2.29 0.87 -17.20
CA LYS A 661 -3.02 1.10 -15.94
C LYS A 661 -4.49 1.45 -16.17
N ASP A 662 -4.83 2.11 -17.29
CA ASP A 662 -6.21 2.43 -17.62
C ASP A 662 -6.96 1.15 -18.06
N PRO A 663 -7.95 0.68 -17.28
CA PRO A 663 -8.69 -0.54 -17.61
C PRO A 663 -9.50 -0.42 -18.91
N ASN A 664 -9.80 0.80 -19.37
CA ASN A 664 -10.61 1.03 -20.57
C ASN A 664 -9.76 1.27 -21.82
N ASP A 665 -8.43 1.40 -21.70
CA ASP A 665 -7.55 1.53 -22.86
C ASP A 665 -7.44 0.20 -23.61
N GLU A 666 -7.38 0.27 -24.94
CA GLU A 666 -7.27 -0.91 -25.81
C GLU A 666 -5.97 -1.71 -25.65
N LEU A 667 -4.93 -1.17 -25.00
CA LEU A 667 -3.70 -1.91 -24.67
C LEU A 667 -4.00 -2.95 -23.61
N GLU A 668 -4.13 -4.19 -24.02
CA GLU A 668 -4.49 -5.32 -23.16
C GLU A 668 -3.31 -6.24 -22.82
N LEU A 669 -2.29 -6.33 -23.69
CA LEU A 669 -1.13 -7.19 -23.52
C LEU A 669 0.18 -6.43 -23.66
N VAL A 670 1.14 -6.77 -22.78
CA VAL A 670 2.51 -6.29 -22.92
C VAL A 670 3.50 -7.44 -22.83
N ILE A 671 4.57 -7.35 -23.62
CA ILE A 671 5.69 -8.28 -23.57
C ILE A 671 6.88 -7.55 -22.94
N VAL A 672 7.42 -8.13 -21.87
CA VAL A 672 8.54 -7.58 -21.11
C VAL A 672 9.64 -8.62 -20.94
N ARG A 673 10.86 -8.19 -20.63
CA ARG A 673 11.92 -9.07 -20.15
C ARG A 673 12.09 -8.96 -18.63
N ASP A 674 12.48 -7.76 -18.15
CA ASP A 674 12.70 -7.44 -16.73
C ASP A 674 11.93 -6.19 -16.29
N MET A 675 11.57 -5.35 -17.26
CA MET A 675 10.86 -4.10 -16.98
C MET A 675 9.43 -4.39 -16.49
N TRP A 676 8.97 -3.56 -15.58
CA TRP A 676 7.63 -3.65 -14.97
C TRP A 676 7.40 -4.89 -14.09
N LEU A 677 8.36 -5.80 -13.97
CA LEU A 677 8.29 -6.88 -12.97
C LEU A 677 8.42 -6.36 -11.55
N THR A 678 9.06 -5.20 -11.39
CA THR A 678 9.18 -4.49 -10.11
C THR A 678 8.52 -3.13 -10.21
N GLY A 679 7.84 -2.67 -9.17
CA GLY A 679 7.31 -1.31 -9.04
C GLY A 679 6.09 -0.95 -9.90
N PHE A 680 5.75 -1.71 -10.93
CA PHE A 680 4.61 -1.43 -11.80
C PHE A 680 3.30 -1.91 -11.15
N ASP A 681 2.30 -1.05 -11.06
CA ASP A 681 0.99 -1.35 -10.48
C ASP A 681 -0.14 -1.10 -11.50
N ALA A 682 -0.78 -2.18 -11.94
CA ALA A 682 -1.96 -2.18 -12.80
C ALA A 682 -2.99 -3.19 -12.24
N PRO A 683 -3.94 -2.77 -11.40
CA PRO A 683 -4.87 -3.67 -10.71
C PRO A 683 -5.73 -4.54 -11.65
N SER A 684 -6.02 -4.06 -12.85
CA SER A 684 -6.76 -4.78 -13.90
C SER A 684 -5.98 -5.94 -14.52
N MET A 685 -4.66 -6.08 -14.22
CA MET A 685 -3.85 -7.19 -14.72
C MET A 685 -4.26 -8.50 -14.04
N HIS A 686 -4.73 -9.47 -14.81
CA HIS A 686 -5.23 -10.74 -14.30
C HIS A 686 -4.40 -11.96 -14.70
N THR A 687 -3.57 -11.87 -15.75
CA THR A 687 -2.80 -13.02 -16.25
C THR A 687 -1.34 -12.65 -16.47
N LEU A 688 -0.46 -13.51 -15.98
CA LEU A 688 0.97 -13.46 -16.18
C LEU A 688 1.43 -14.72 -16.90
N TYR A 689 1.95 -14.56 -18.11
CA TYR A 689 2.54 -15.65 -18.90
C TYR A 689 4.05 -15.65 -18.67
N ILE A 690 4.60 -16.77 -18.20
CA ILE A 690 6.02 -16.88 -17.86
C ILE A 690 6.74 -17.79 -18.86
N ASP A 691 7.61 -17.19 -19.68
CA ASP A 691 8.54 -17.86 -20.60
C ASP A 691 9.99 -17.41 -20.29
N LYS A 692 10.32 -17.38 -19.01
CA LYS A 692 11.63 -17.01 -18.48
C LYS A 692 11.87 -17.77 -17.19
N PRO A 693 13.06 -18.41 -17.00
CA PRO A 693 13.43 -18.97 -15.70
C PRO A 693 13.42 -17.90 -14.62
N MET A 694 12.68 -18.13 -13.56
CA MET A 694 12.52 -17.18 -12.46
C MET A 694 12.41 -17.94 -11.14
N LYS A 695 13.16 -17.50 -10.12
CA LYS A 695 13.16 -18.09 -8.78
C LYS A 695 12.99 -17.06 -7.68
N GLY A 696 12.72 -17.56 -6.47
CA GLY A 696 12.76 -16.82 -5.23
C GLY A 696 12.10 -15.45 -5.34
N HIS A 697 12.84 -14.43 -4.99
CA HIS A 697 12.37 -13.05 -4.96
C HIS A 697 11.89 -12.52 -6.33
N ASN A 698 12.61 -12.80 -7.42
CA ASN A 698 12.23 -12.32 -8.76
C ASN A 698 10.89 -12.93 -9.22
N LEU A 699 10.65 -14.20 -8.92
CA LEU A 699 9.38 -14.87 -9.19
C LEU A 699 8.25 -14.21 -8.38
N MET A 700 8.46 -13.98 -7.08
CA MET A 700 7.46 -13.34 -6.22
C MET A 700 7.14 -11.91 -6.64
N GLN A 701 8.12 -11.15 -7.12
CA GLN A 701 7.89 -9.82 -7.68
C GLN A 701 7.03 -9.85 -8.95
N ALA A 702 7.24 -10.81 -9.82
CA ALA A 702 6.42 -11.00 -11.01
C ALA A 702 4.97 -11.41 -10.66
N ILE A 703 4.81 -12.34 -9.73
CA ILE A 703 3.51 -12.81 -9.22
C ILE A 703 2.70 -11.66 -8.63
N ALA A 704 3.37 -10.78 -7.90
CA ALA A 704 2.74 -9.60 -7.30
C ALA A 704 2.12 -8.63 -8.33
N ARG A 705 2.40 -8.79 -9.61
CA ARG A 705 1.74 -7.99 -10.66
C ARG A 705 0.29 -8.39 -10.87
N VAL A 706 -0.06 -9.65 -10.64
CA VAL A 706 -1.42 -10.18 -10.87
C VAL A 706 -2.23 -10.40 -9.60
N ASN A 707 -1.66 -10.24 -8.41
CA ASN A 707 -2.36 -10.44 -7.14
C ASN A 707 -3.10 -9.21 -6.60
N ARG A 708 -3.32 -8.19 -7.41
CA ARG A 708 -4.04 -6.96 -7.03
C ARG A 708 -5.55 -7.15 -7.03
N VAL A 709 -6.21 -6.56 -6.03
CA VAL A 709 -7.68 -6.46 -5.98
C VAL A 709 -8.18 -5.50 -7.05
N TYR A 710 -9.14 -5.93 -7.84
CA TYR A 710 -9.77 -5.12 -8.86
C TYR A 710 -11.20 -5.60 -9.16
N LYS A 711 -12.22 -4.80 -8.92
CA LYS A 711 -13.64 -5.17 -9.09
C LYS A 711 -13.92 -6.57 -8.51
N ASP A 712 -14.58 -7.43 -9.28
CA ASP A 712 -14.91 -8.82 -8.91
C ASP A 712 -13.84 -9.84 -9.35
N LYS A 713 -12.59 -9.42 -9.54
CA LYS A 713 -11.47 -10.28 -9.93
C LYS A 713 -11.26 -11.40 -8.90
N PRO A 714 -11.47 -12.69 -9.28
CA PRO A 714 -11.42 -13.81 -8.34
C PRO A 714 -9.99 -14.18 -7.93
N GLY A 715 -9.01 -13.86 -8.78
CA GLY A 715 -7.60 -14.13 -8.53
C GLY A 715 -6.70 -13.76 -9.69
N GLY A 716 -5.39 -13.81 -9.46
CA GLY A 716 -4.36 -13.71 -10.48
C GLY A 716 -4.01 -15.08 -11.06
N LEU A 717 -3.84 -15.18 -12.36
CA LEU A 717 -3.44 -16.43 -13.02
C LEU A 717 -1.98 -16.34 -13.50
N ILE A 718 -1.19 -17.35 -13.16
CA ILE A 718 0.14 -17.59 -13.67
C ILE A 718 0.07 -18.72 -14.66
N VAL A 719 0.48 -18.46 -15.90
CA VAL A 719 0.58 -19.46 -16.97
C VAL A 719 2.06 -19.71 -17.24
N ASP A 720 2.51 -20.93 -17.00
CA ASP A 720 3.92 -21.31 -17.02
C ASP A 720 4.26 -22.20 -18.21
N TYR A 721 5.24 -21.77 -18.99
CA TYR A 721 5.75 -22.51 -20.17
C TYR A 721 7.10 -23.22 -19.94
N LEU A 722 7.69 -23.13 -18.73
CA LEU A 722 9.03 -23.64 -18.44
C LEU A 722 9.10 -24.67 -17.31
N GLY A 723 8.04 -24.81 -16.49
CA GLY A 723 8.00 -25.78 -15.41
C GLY A 723 8.49 -25.25 -14.07
N ILE A 724 8.24 -23.97 -13.78
CA ILE A 724 8.65 -23.32 -12.51
C ILE A 724 7.79 -23.71 -11.29
N ALA A 725 6.96 -24.76 -11.38
CA ALA A 725 6.07 -25.18 -10.30
C ALA A 725 6.80 -25.48 -8.99
N SER A 726 7.98 -26.14 -9.08
CA SER A 726 8.81 -26.44 -7.90
C SER A 726 9.37 -25.17 -7.28
N ASP A 727 9.81 -24.21 -8.10
CA ASP A 727 10.34 -22.94 -7.66
C ASP A 727 9.27 -22.03 -7.07
N LEU A 728 8.06 -22.09 -7.64
CA LEU A 728 6.90 -21.43 -7.06
C LEU A 728 6.57 -21.99 -5.67
N LYS A 729 6.54 -23.32 -5.52
CA LYS A 729 6.31 -23.96 -4.20
C LYS A 729 7.41 -23.60 -3.21
N LYS A 730 8.69 -23.65 -3.61
CA LYS A 730 9.83 -23.24 -2.76
C LYS A 730 9.72 -21.77 -2.35
N ALA A 731 9.44 -20.89 -3.30
CA ALA A 731 9.29 -19.46 -3.02
C ALA A 731 8.14 -19.21 -2.04
N LEU A 732 7.00 -19.87 -2.20
CA LEU A 732 5.86 -19.74 -1.30
C LEU A 732 6.12 -20.37 0.08
N ALA A 733 6.77 -21.56 0.12
CA ALA A 733 7.18 -22.21 1.38
C ALA A 733 8.16 -21.33 2.17
N PHE A 734 9.09 -20.68 1.49
CA PHE A 734 10.02 -19.73 2.10
C PHE A 734 9.30 -18.57 2.82
N TYR A 735 8.18 -18.08 2.27
CA TYR A 735 7.34 -17.08 2.93
C TYR A 735 6.68 -17.64 4.21
N SER A 736 6.27 -18.91 4.21
CA SER A 736 5.72 -19.56 5.40
C SER A 736 6.78 -19.82 6.47
N ASP A 737 7.96 -20.29 6.07
CA ASP A 737 9.08 -20.62 6.99
C ASP A 737 9.68 -19.36 7.64
N ALA A 738 9.64 -18.22 6.96
CA ALA A 738 10.11 -16.93 7.49
C ALA A 738 9.14 -16.27 8.49
N GLY A 739 8.09 -16.99 8.93
CA GLY A 739 7.08 -16.51 9.89
C GLY A 739 5.73 -16.18 9.27
N GLY A 740 5.55 -16.44 7.97
CA GLY A 740 4.28 -16.31 7.27
C GLY A 740 3.33 -17.49 7.53
N LYS A 741 2.04 -17.32 7.18
CA LYS A 741 0.98 -18.30 7.41
C LYS A 741 0.38 -18.80 6.08
N GLY A 742 0.27 -20.12 5.92
CA GLY A 742 -0.52 -20.78 4.88
C GLY A 742 0.08 -20.75 3.46
N ASP A 743 -0.64 -21.38 2.51
CA ASP A 743 -0.29 -21.46 1.09
C ASP A 743 -1.25 -20.56 0.27
N PRO A 744 -0.76 -19.46 -0.31
CA PRO A 744 -1.61 -18.52 -1.06
C PRO A 744 -1.87 -18.95 -2.50
N ALA A 745 -1.21 -19.99 -3.01
CA ALA A 745 -1.38 -20.50 -4.36
C ALA A 745 -2.23 -21.77 -4.38
N VAL A 746 -3.12 -21.85 -5.36
CA VAL A 746 -3.96 -23.02 -5.59
C VAL A 746 -3.64 -23.57 -6.97
N ALA A 747 -3.27 -24.86 -7.05
CA ALA A 747 -3.15 -25.53 -8.33
C ALA A 747 -4.53 -25.60 -9.02
N GLN A 748 -4.54 -25.44 -10.33
CA GLN A 748 -5.79 -25.42 -11.12
C GLN A 748 -6.62 -26.67 -10.88
N GLU A 749 -5.99 -27.85 -10.80
CA GLU A 749 -6.67 -29.10 -10.53
C GLU A 749 -7.40 -29.10 -9.17
N GLN A 750 -6.79 -28.51 -8.13
CA GLN A 750 -7.42 -28.37 -6.82
C GLN A 750 -8.58 -27.37 -6.85
N ALA A 751 -8.44 -26.27 -7.60
CA ALA A 751 -9.51 -25.29 -7.78
C ALA A 751 -10.70 -25.93 -8.53
N VAL A 752 -10.44 -26.72 -9.57
CA VAL A 752 -11.47 -27.47 -10.32
C VAL A 752 -12.13 -28.52 -9.42
N ALA A 753 -11.36 -29.29 -8.64
CA ALA A 753 -11.91 -30.27 -7.71
C ALA A 753 -12.85 -29.63 -6.67
N LEU A 754 -12.43 -28.50 -6.09
CA LEU A 754 -13.25 -27.72 -5.15
C LEU A 754 -14.53 -27.18 -5.82
N MET A 755 -14.41 -26.67 -7.05
CA MET A 755 -15.56 -26.21 -7.84
C MET A 755 -16.56 -27.34 -8.07
N LEU A 756 -16.11 -28.52 -8.50
CA LEU A 756 -16.95 -29.68 -8.71
C LEU A 756 -17.64 -30.15 -7.42
N GLU A 757 -16.93 -30.17 -6.29
CA GLU A 757 -17.51 -30.46 -4.98
C GLU A 757 -18.64 -29.44 -4.65
N LYS A 758 -18.43 -28.15 -4.88
CA LYS A 758 -19.46 -27.13 -4.61
C LYS A 758 -20.65 -27.25 -5.57
N ILE A 759 -20.41 -27.59 -6.83
CA ILE A 759 -21.48 -27.87 -7.79
C ILE A 759 -22.30 -29.08 -7.34
N GLU A 760 -21.66 -30.15 -6.88
CA GLU A 760 -22.33 -31.32 -6.36
C GLU A 760 -23.23 -30.98 -5.14
N VAL A 761 -22.70 -30.19 -4.19
CA VAL A 761 -23.47 -29.70 -3.04
C VAL A 761 -24.67 -28.86 -3.50
N ILE A 762 -24.48 -27.92 -4.41
CA ILE A 762 -25.56 -27.09 -4.95
C ILE A 762 -26.59 -27.96 -5.68
N SER A 763 -26.17 -28.89 -6.52
CA SER A 763 -27.06 -29.81 -7.21
C SER A 763 -27.87 -30.68 -6.23
N ALA A 764 -27.25 -31.11 -5.11
CA ALA A 764 -27.96 -31.82 -4.04
C ALA A 764 -29.00 -30.95 -3.34
N MET A 765 -28.73 -29.64 -3.13
CA MET A 765 -29.69 -28.69 -2.57
C MET A 765 -30.90 -28.48 -3.48
N TYR A 766 -30.73 -28.60 -4.79
CA TYR A 766 -31.81 -28.49 -5.78
C TYR A 766 -32.41 -29.87 -6.14
N HIS A 767 -32.11 -30.93 -5.40
CA HIS A 767 -32.66 -32.26 -5.68
C HIS A 767 -34.19 -32.25 -5.64
N GLY A 768 -34.80 -32.64 -6.78
CA GLY A 768 -36.25 -32.65 -6.98
C GLY A 768 -36.86 -31.30 -7.44
N PHE A 769 -36.03 -30.25 -7.61
CA PHE A 769 -36.44 -28.99 -8.21
C PHE A 769 -36.09 -28.98 -9.71
N PRO A 770 -37.04 -28.77 -10.66
CA PRO A 770 -36.77 -28.82 -12.11
C PRO A 770 -36.11 -27.50 -12.56
N TYR A 771 -34.82 -27.31 -12.24
CA TYR A 771 -34.07 -26.11 -12.61
C TYR A 771 -33.56 -26.15 -14.07
N GLU A 772 -33.55 -27.32 -14.71
CA GLU A 772 -33.11 -27.49 -16.09
C GLU A 772 -33.96 -26.67 -17.07
N ASP A 773 -35.25 -26.53 -16.80
CA ASP A 773 -36.19 -25.75 -17.61
C ASP A 773 -35.85 -24.24 -17.64
N TYR A 774 -35.02 -23.73 -16.72
CA TYR A 774 -34.57 -22.35 -16.68
C TYR A 774 -33.46 -22.02 -17.69
N PHE A 775 -32.76 -23.01 -18.19
CA PHE A 775 -31.68 -22.81 -19.16
C PHE A 775 -32.14 -22.96 -20.62
N ASP A 776 -33.34 -23.45 -20.83
CA ASP A 776 -33.96 -23.63 -22.17
C ASP A 776 -34.91 -22.47 -22.56
N ALA A 777 -34.99 -21.41 -21.76
CA ALA A 777 -35.78 -20.21 -22.00
C ALA A 777 -34.84 -19.05 -22.36
#